data_4f8450c5fa0437236e1b61a274649753
#
_entry.id   4f8450c5fa0437236e1b61a274649753
#
_cell.length_a   1.000
_cell.length_b   1.000
_cell.length_c   1.000
_cell.angle_alpha   90.00
_cell.angle_beta   90.00
_cell.angle_gamma   90.00
#
_symmetry.space_group_name_H-M   'P 1'
#
loop_
_entity.id
_entity.type
_entity.pdbx_description
1 polymer ?
#
loop_
_entity_poly.entity_id
_entity_poly.type
_entity_poly.pdbx_seq_one_letter_code
_entity_poly.pdbx_strand_id
1 'polypeptide(L)'
;MPETTNKEAINQSVSFDAIRIGLASPEKIREWSRGEVKKPETINYRTLKPEKDGLFCEKIFGPSKDWECHCGKYKKIRYKGVVCDRCGVEITKSSVRRERMGHIELAAPVSHIWYFKGIPSRMGLILDLSPRTLEKVLYFASYIVLDAGNTALQYKQVLSEGEYQDAREQYGNAFRVGMGAEAIQELLQAIDLEKDSAELKAELEDATGQKRARIIKRLEVVEAFRESGNKPEWMIMTVVPVIPPDLRPMVQLDGGRFATSDLNDLYRRIINRNNRLRRLLELGAPDIIVRNEKRMLQEAVDALIDNGRRGRPVTGPGNRALKSLSDMLKGKSGRFRQNLLGKRVDYSGRSVICVEPKLKIYQCGLPKEMAIELFKPFVMKELVANGSAHNIKSAKKMVERLQTEVWDVLEDVIKEHPVMLNRAPTLHRLGIQAFEPILVEGKAIKLHPLVCTAFNADFDGDQMAVHLPLSVEAQAECRFMLLSPNNLLKPSDGGLVAVPSQDMVLGIYYLTQERPGAKGEGKIFKSVNEAILAYENGAVTLHSRIKVRMTKTMPDGKEITGVVESTLGRFIFNEIIPQDLGFVDRSIPGNELKLEVDFLVAKKQNKQILEKVINIHGATKTAEVLDAVKAMGYKYSTRAAMTVSISDMTVPPEKPAMIKAAQDTVDRITKQYKRGLITEEERYKEVVETWKETDDELTKVLLEGLDKYNNIFMMADSGARGSDKQIKQLAGMRGLMADTTGRTIELPIKSNFRDGLDVLEYFMSAHGARKGMSDTALRTADSGYLTRRLVDVSQHMIVRESDCCEGKNREIPGMWVTAFMDGKEEIESLQERITGRFSCNTICDKDGNVIVKANHMITPKRAAEVMSRGVDENGNPIEKVKIRTVLSCRSHMGVCAKCYGANMATGQAVQVGEAVGIIAASPSVSLVHSLPCVLSIQVVLPVPISHRVFLVSKKFSRQENRRDLPLSQNLVA
;
A
#
# COMPACT_ATOMS: atom_id res chain seq x y z
N MET A 1 -21.58 50.05 25.64
CA MET A 1 -20.54 49.06 25.40
C MET A 1 -20.96 47.76 26.05
N PRO A 2 -21.23 46.75 25.28
CA PRO A 2 -20.37 45.61 24.94
C PRO A 2 -20.68 45.06 23.54
N GLU A 3 -19.89 45.38 22.52
CA GLU A 3 -20.08 44.86 21.14
C GLU A 3 -18.80 44.37 20.48
N THR A 4 -17.73 44.12 21.23
CA THR A 4 -16.45 43.73 20.68
C THR A 4 -16.10 42.22 20.81
N THR A 5 -16.93 41.43 21.48
CA THR A 5 -16.62 40.01 21.76
C THR A 5 -17.14 39.00 20.74
N ASN A 6 -17.91 39.42 19.71
CA ASN A 6 -18.52 38.47 18.76
C ASN A 6 -17.87 38.40 17.37
N LYS A 7 -16.84 39.20 17.10
CA LYS A 7 -16.12 39.13 15.81
C LYS A 7 -14.93 38.17 15.82
N GLU A 8 -14.35 37.88 16.96
CA GLU A 8 -13.22 36.93 17.10
C GLU A 8 -13.66 35.47 17.16
N ALA A 9 -14.89 35.19 17.55
CA ALA A 9 -15.42 33.82 17.63
C ALA A 9 -15.76 33.16 16.26
N ILE A 10 -15.75 33.93 15.17
CA ILE A 10 -16.17 33.40 13.83
C ILE A 10 -14.97 32.90 12.98
N ASN A 11 -13.74 33.21 13.37
CA ASN A 11 -12.53 32.84 12.64
C ASN A 11 -11.56 31.93 13.41
N GLN A 12 -11.92 31.47 14.59
CA GLN A 12 -11.17 30.42 15.23
C GLN A 12 -11.58 29.09 14.57
N SER A 13 -10.74 28.56 13.71
CA SER A 13 -10.75 27.11 13.40
C SER A 13 -10.72 26.41 14.75
N VAL A 14 -11.79 25.71 15.11
CA VAL A 14 -11.85 24.93 16.34
C VAL A 14 -10.77 23.87 16.24
N SER A 15 -9.60 24.15 16.80
CA SER A 15 -8.55 23.13 16.93
C SER A 15 -8.96 22.20 18.07
N PHE A 16 -8.95 20.90 17.80
CA PHE A 16 -9.24 19.87 18.79
C PHE A 16 -8.15 18.81 18.74
N ASP A 17 -7.78 18.26 19.88
CA ASP A 17 -6.76 17.23 20.00
C ASP A 17 -7.32 15.82 19.84
N ALA A 18 -8.62 15.65 20.13
CA ALA A 18 -9.27 14.35 20.06
C ALA A 18 -10.74 14.43 19.66
N ILE A 19 -11.25 13.37 19.07
CA ILE A 19 -12.67 13.15 18.77
C ILE A 19 -13.18 12.02 19.65
N ARG A 20 -14.25 12.27 20.43
CA ARG A 20 -14.96 11.24 21.19
C ARG A 20 -16.19 10.77 20.44
N ILE A 21 -16.27 9.47 20.20
CA ILE A 21 -17.44 8.83 19.60
C ILE A 21 -18.27 8.21 20.71
N GLY A 22 -19.58 8.51 20.74
CA GLY A 22 -20.50 7.98 21.76
C GLY A 22 -21.91 7.85 21.21
N LEU A 23 -22.82 7.31 22.02
CA LEU A 23 -24.26 7.28 21.70
C LEU A 23 -24.86 8.67 21.92
N ALA A 24 -25.74 9.09 21.03
CA ALA A 24 -26.50 10.32 21.18
C ALA A 24 -27.83 10.05 21.91
N SER A 25 -28.09 10.82 22.99
CA SER A 25 -29.41 10.78 23.65
C SER A 25 -30.47 11.45 22.77
N PRO A 26 -31.75 11.13 22.94
CA PRO A 26 -32.83 11.82 22.23
C PRO A 26 -32.82 13.36 22.47
N GLU A 27 -32.49 13.80 23.67
CA GLU A 27 -32.35 15.20 24.02
C GLU A 27 -31.22 15.88 23.23
N LYS A 28 -30.09 15.18 23.08
CA LYS A 28 -28.93 15.65 22.32
C LYS A 28 -29.26 15.83 20.85
N ILE A 29 -30.02 14.90 20.28
CA ILE A 29 -30.48 14.98 18.88
C ILE A 29 -31.41 16.19 18.70
N ARG A 30 -32.31 16.45 19.65
CA ARG A 30 -33.19 17.62 19.61
C ARG A 30 -32.43 18.92 19.76
N GLU A 31 -31.36 18.94 20.58
CA GLU A 31 -30.46 20.09 20.73
C GLU A 31 -29.74 20.42 19.41
N TRP A 32 -29.24 19.40 18.70
CA TRP A 32 -28.58 19.62 17.41
C TRP A 32 -29.52 20.05 16.31
N SER A 33 -30.79 19.65 16.39
CA SER A 33 -31.81 19.92 15.37
C SER A 33 -32.34 21.36 15.43
N ARG A 34 -32.53 21.95 14.27
CA ARG A 34 -33.19 23.26 14.10
C ARG A 34 -34.69 23.14 13.87
N GLY A 35 -35.23 21.92 13.83
CA GLY A 35 -36.69 21.73 13.68
C GLY A 35 -37.08 20.32 13.24
N GLU A 36 -38.35 19.98 13.41
CA GLU A 36 -38.91 18.70 13.01
C GLU A 36 -39.30 18.69 11.53
N VAL A 37 -38.92 17.62 10.82
CA VAL A 37 -39.32 17.36 9.44
C VAL A 37 -40.60 16.53 9.45
N LYS A 38 -41.74 17.13 9.04
CA LYS A 38 -43.06 16.49 9.09
C LYS A 38 -43.53 15.96 7.77
N LYS A 39 -43.08 16.54 6.67
CA LYS A 39 -43.55 16.22 5.32
C LYS A 39 -42.49 15.47 4.50
N PRO A 40 -42.93 14.50 3.68
CA PRO A 40 -42.03 13.71 2.81
C PRO A 40 -41.60 14.46 1.55
N GLU A 41 -42.25 15.61 1.24
CA GLU A 41 -41.97 16.40 0.06
C GLU A 41 -40.56 17.02 0.14
N THR A 42 -39.91 17.09 -1.03
CA THR A 42 -38.56 17.66 -1.18
C THR A 42 -38.61 19.06 -1.74
N ILE A 43 -38.96 19.21 -3.00
CA ILE A 43 -39.05 20.48 -3.70
C ILE A 43 -40.37 20.53 -4.49
N ASN A 44 -40.84 21.70 -4.74
CA ASN A 44 -41.96 21.93 -5.65
C ASN A 44 -41.42 21.91 -7.09
N TYR A 45 -41.84 20.92 -7.88
CA TYR A 45 -41.35 20.72 -9.26
C TYR A 45 -41.68 21.88 -10.22
N ARG A 46 -42.70 22.70 -9.91
CA ARG A 46 -43.09 23.86 -10.73
C ARG A 46 -42.24 25.09 -10.41
N THR A 47 -42.04 25.35 -9.12
CA THR A 47 -41.32 26.56 -8.65
C THR A 47 -39.87 26.31 -8.36
N LEU A 48 -39.41 25.06 -8.31
CA LEU A 48 -38.06 24.60 -7.93
C LEU A 48 -37.64 25.05 -6.50
N LYS A 49 -38.59 25.49 -5.71
CA LYS A 49 -38.36 25.93 -4.32
C LYS A 49 -38.60 24.78 -3.33
N PRO A 50 -37.81 24.72 -2.23
CA PRO A 50 -38.04 23.73 -1.18
C PRO A 50 -39.42 23.89 -0.54
N GLU A 51 -40.08 22.75 -0.27
CA GLU A 51 -41.37 22.75 0.42
C GLU A 51 -41.19 23.01 1.93
N LYS A 52 -42.18 23.68 2.54
CA LYS A 52 -42.18 24.00 3.98
C LYS A 52 -42.36 22.70 4.77
N ASP A 53 -41.58 22.56 5.85
CA ASP A 53 -41.53 21.40 6.76
C ASP A 53 -41.18 20.06 6.06
N GLY A 54 -40.63 20.13 4.82
CA GLY A 54 -40.12 19.01 4.08
C GLY A 54 -38.64 18.76 4.29
N LEU A 55 -38.11 17.78 3.57
CA LEU A 55 -36.70 17.36 3.67
C LEU A 55 -35.67 18.42 3.25
N PHE A 56 -36.07 19.43 2.50
CA PHE A 56 -35.22 20.55 2.07
C PHE A 56 -35.68 21.92 2.63
N CYS A 57 -36.53 21.93 3.63
CA CYS A 57 -37.14 23.15 4.20
C CYS A 57 -36.08 24.23 4.54
N GLU A 58 -36.25 25.42 4.01
CA GLU A 58 -35.35 26.56 4.31
C GLU A 58 -35.45 27.08 5.72
N LYS A 59 -36.60 26.90 6.38
CA LYS A 59 -36.76 27.29 7.77
C LYS A 59 -35.92 26.41 8.71
N ILE A 60 -35.82 25.11 8.43
CA ILE A 60 -35.07 24.15 9.26
C ILE A 60 -33.58 24.18 8.91
N PHE A 61 -33.26 24.10 7.63
CA PHE A 61 -31.88 23.89 7.16
C PHE A 61 -31.18 25.16 6.69
N GLY A 62 -31.88 26.25 6.54
CA GLY A 62 -31.32 27.53 6.08
C GLY A 62 -31.67 27.88 4.62
N PRO A 63 -31.35 29.09 4.18
CA PRO A 63 -31.72 29.61 2.87
C PRO A 63 -30.96 28.90 1.73
N SER A 64 -31.59 28.76 0.56
CA SER A 64 -30.96 28.20 -0.64
C SER A 64 -30.04 29.17 -1.36
N LYS A 65 -30.26 30.48 -1.19
CA LYS A 65 -29.37 31.52 -1.73
C LYS A 65 -28.82 32.37 -0.60
N ASP A 66 -27.61 32.88 -0.78
CA ASP A 66 -26.96 33.74 0.22
C ASP A 66 -27.79 34.99 0.50
N TRP A 67 -28.05 35.25 1.80
CA TRP A 67 -28.72 36.46 2.27
C TRP A 67 -30.11 36.68 1.71
N GLU A 68 -30.82 35.65 1.25
CA GLU A 68 -32.15 35.74 0.70
C GLU A 68 -33.11 34.84 1.47
N CYS A 69 -34.29 35.37 1.88
CA CYS A 69 -35.34 34.56 2.49
C CYS A 69 -36.24 33.90 1.43
N HIS A 70 -36.93 32.81 1.79
CA HIS A 70 -37.81 32.04 0.88
C HIS A 70 -38.86 32.90 0.16
N CYS A 71 -39.50 33.84 0.85
CA CYS A 71 -40.52 34.74 0.28
C CYS A 71 -39.95 35.90 -0.51
N GLY A 72 -38.62 36.16 -0.50
CA GLY A 72 -37.97 37.24 -1.21
C GLY A 72 -38.13 38.63 -0.60
N LYS A 73 -38.69 38.75 0.63
CA LYS A 73 -38.83 40.02 1.32
C LYS A 73 -37.48 40.67 1.67
N TYR A 74 -36.53 39.86 2.10
CA TYR A 74 -35.17 40.25 2.44
C TYR A 74 -34.17 39.63 1.48
N LYS A 75 -33.30 40.44 0.86
CA LYS A 75 -32.34 39.98 -0.18
C LYS A 75 -30.91 40.50 -0.02
N LYS A 76 -30.58 41.18 1.05
CA LYS A 76 -29.27 41.85 1.21
C LYS A 76 -28.60 41.48 2.54
N ILE A 77 -27.26 41.48 2.53
CA ILE A 77 -26.39 41.18 3.68
C ILE A 77 -26.69 42.07 4.93
N ARG A 78 -27.22 43.29 4.75
CA ARG A 78 -27.58 44.19 5.87
C ARG A 78 -28.59 43.57 6.85
N TYR A 79 -29.34 42.57 6.42
CA TYR A 79 -30.33 41.86 7.24
C TYR A 79 -29.79 40.58 7.86
N LYS A 80 -28.46 40.38 7.93
CA LYS A 80 -27.80 39.20 8.51
C LYS A 80 -28.37 38.88 9.89
N GLY A 81 -28.75 37.62 10.13
CA GLY A 81 -29.26 37.12 11.42
C GLY A 81 -30.73 37.43 11.70
N VAL A 82 -31.42 38.21 10.85
CA VAL A 82 -32.83 38.47 11.01
C VAL A 82 -33.66 37.27 10.56
N VAL A 83 -34.62 36.85 11.36
CA VAL A 83 -35.62 35.83 10.99
C VAL A 83 -36.79 36.53 10.31
N CYS A 84 -37.10 36.10 9.09
CA CYS A 84 -38.20 36.66 8.32
C CYS A 84 -39.54 36.37 9.00
N ASP A 85 -40.29 37.40 9.33
CA ASP A 85 -41.63 37.36 9.94
C ASP A 85 -42.67 36.59 9.09
N ARG A 86 -42.54 36.63 7.74
CA ARG A 86 -43.48 36.02 6.82
C ARG A 86 -43.19 34.53 6.57
N CYS A 87 -41.93 34.14 6.37
CA CYS A 87 -41.57 32.76 6.02
C CYS A 87 -40.77 32.02 7.09
N GLY A 88 -40.34 32.75 8.16
CA GLY A 88 -39.57 32.15 9.27
C GLY A 88 -38.16 31.73 8.93
N VAL A 89 -37.64 32.09 7.75
CA VAL A 89 -36.26 31.73 7.34
C VAL A 89 -35.28 32.75 7.90
N GLU A 90 -34.21 32.28 8.50
CA GLU A 90 -33.10 33.14 8.99
C GLU A 90 -32.23 33.57 7.82
N ILE A 91 -31.86 34.84 7.77
CA ILE A 91 -31.04 35.41 6.68
C ILE A 91 -29.56 35.16 6.98
N THR A 92 -29.02 34.11 6.41
CA THR A 92 -27.63 33.69 6.57
C THR A 92 -27.04 33.27 5.22
N LYS A 93 -25.77 32.85 5.20
CA LYS A 93 -25.16 32.23 4.02
C LYS A 93 -25.78 30.86 3.73
N SER A 94 -25.89 30.50 2.48
CA SER A 94 -26.38 29.18 2.05
C SER A 94 -25.50 28.01 2.53
N SER A 95 -24.24 28.27 2.88
CA SER A 95 -23.31 27.26 3.43
C SER A 95 -23.81 26.58 4.72
N VAL A 96 -24.71 27.22 5.47
CA VAL A 96 -25.33 26.61 6.66
C VAL A 96 -26.19 25.39 6.34
N ARG A 97 -26.64 25.23 5.10
CA ARG A 97 -27.35 24.00 4.64
C ARG A 97 -26.48 22.75 4.65
N ARG A 98 -25.18 22.90 4.78
CA ARG A 98 -24.23 21.80 4.96
C ARG A 98 -24.07 21.38 6.43
N GLU A 99 -24.42 22.25 7.38
CA GLU A 99 -24.15 22.09 8.80
C GLU A 99 -25.41 21.84 9.63
N ARG A 100 -26.54 22.44 9.27
CA ARG A 100 -27.77 22.36 10.04
C ARG A 100 -28.47 21.03 9.90
N MET A 101 -28.78 20.41 11.05
CA MET A 101 -29.51 19.16 11.14
C MET A 101 -30.99 19.39 11.46
N GLY A 102 -31.83 18.46 11.02
CA GLY A 102 -33.21 18.32 11.43
C GLY A 102 -33.43 17.04 12.23
N HIS A 103 -34.67 16.78 12.64
CA HIS A 103 -35.03 15.51 13.25
C HIS A 103 -36.42 15.06 12.81
N ILE A 104 -36.73 13.79 13.02
CA ILE A 104 -38.05 13.18 12.85
C ILE A 104 -38.43 12.57 14.19
N GLU A 105 -39.54 13.02 14.78
CA GLU A 105 -40.11 12.40 15.98
C GLU A 105 -40.84 11.13 15.56
N LEU A 106 -40.44 10.01 16.11
CA LEU A 106 -41.08 8.74 15.82
C LEU A 106 -42.33 8.54 16.67
N ALA A 107 -43.38 8.02 16.07
CA ALA A 107 -44.64 7.65 16.76
C ALA A 107 -44.48 6.42 17.67
N ALA A 108 -43.47 5.58 17.43
CA ALA A 108 -43.10 4.44 18.25
C ALA A 108 -41.57 4.31 18.32
N PRO A 109 -41.00 3.87 19.45
CA PRO A 109 -39.58 3.61 19.57
C PRO A 109 -39.13 2.55 18.55
N VAL A 110 -37.88 2.69 18.06
CA VAL A 110 -37.27 1.81 17.06
C VAL A 110 -35.88 1.41 17.54
N SER A 111 -35.52 0.15 17.38
CA SER A 111 -34.19 -0.37 17.73
C SER A 111 -33.16 -0.01 16.70
N HIS A 112 -31.95 0.36 17.13
CA HIS A 112 -30.82 0.61 16.24
C HIS A 112 -30.20 -0.69 15.77
N ILE A 113 -30.20 -0.94 14.47
CA ILE A 113 -29.77 -2.21 13.87
C ILE A 113 -28.32 -2.59 14.15
N TRP A 114 -27.41 -1.65 14.33
CA TRP A 114 -26.00 -1.94 14.62
C TRP A 114 -25.81 -2.65 15.96
N TYR A 115 -26.57 -2.26 16.98
CA TYR A 115 -26.48 -2.84 18.32
C TYR A 115 -27.25 -4.16 18.45
N PHE A 116 -28.24 -4.35 17.58
CA PHE A 116 -29.01 -5.58 17.50
C PHE A 116 -28.31 -6.65 16.63
N LYS A 117 -27.99 -6.35 15.36
CA LYS A 117 -27.40 -7.30 14.38
C LYS A 117 -25.86 -7.29 14.33
N GLY A 118 -25.19 -6.68 15.31
CA GLY A 118 -23.73 -6.78 15.46
C GLY A 118 -23.31 -8.22 15.81
N ILE A 119 -22.07 -8.58 15.57
CA ILE A 119 -21.48 -9.84 15.98
C ILE A 119 -20.32 -9.54 16.95
N PRO A 120 -20.44 -9.78 18.26
CA PRO A 120 -21.66 -10.21 18.98
C PRO A 120 -22.70 -9.07 19.10
N SER A 121 -23.99 -9.43 19.28
CA SER A 121 -25.07 -8.49 19.54
C SER A 121 -24.88 -7.79 20.90
N ARG A 122 -24.62 -6.48 20.89
CA ARG A 122 -24.41 -5.71 22.13
C ARG A 122 -25.68 -5.67 23.00
N MET A 123 -26.83 -5.47 22.38
CA MET A 123 -28.13 -5.48 23.04
C MET A 123 -28.47 -6.87 23.62
N GLY A 124 -28.16 -7.93 22.88
CA GLY A 124 -28.34 -9.29 23.36
C GLY A 124 -27.47 -9.66 24.55
N LEU A 125 -26.20 -9.18 24.58
CA LEU A 125 -25.26 -9.41 25.70
C LEU A 125 -25.70 -8.68 26.98
N ILE A 126 -26.17 -7.44 26.87
CA ILE A 126 -26.65 -6.68 28.05
C ILE A 126 -27.92 -7.31 28.64
N LEU A 127 -28.91 -7.63 27.80
CA LEU A 127 -30.17 -8.25 28.23
C LEU A 127 -30.07 -9.73 28.56
N ASP A 128 -28.93 -10.36 28.24
CA ASP A 128 -28.74 -11.82 28.31
C ASP A 128 -29.72 -12.63 27.48
N LEU A 129 -30.12 -12.11 26.33
CA LEU A 129 -31.02 -12.74 25.39
C LEU A 129 -30.27 -13.22 24.13
N SER A 130 -30.73 -14.34 23.58
CA SER A 130 -30.20 -14.81 22.31
C SER A 130 -30.57 -13.84 21.17
N PRO A 131 -29.69 -13.64 20.16
CA PRO A 131 -30.04 -12.79 19.03
C PRO A 131 -31.30 -13.21 18.27
N ARG A 132 -31.58 -14.51 18.21
CA ARG A 132 -32.78 -15.04 17.56
C ARG A 132 -34.06 -14.71 18.34
N THR A 133 -34.01 -14.83 19.66
CA THR A 133 -35.10 -14.48 20.57
C THR A 133 -35.39 -12.98 20.51
N LEU A 134 -34.34 -12.17 20.59
CA LEU A 134 -34.44 -10.70 20.50
C LEU A 134 -35.06 -10.27 19.15
N GLU A 135 -34.68 -10.92 18.04
CA GLU A 135 -35.24 -10.66 16.72
C GLU A 135 -36.77 -10.90 16.68
N LYS A 136 -37.23 -12.00 17.25
CA LYS A 136 -38.68 -12.30 17.32
C LYS A 136 -39.45 -11.22 18.06
N VAL A 137 -38.92 -10.71 19.16
CA VAL A 137 -39.57 -9.66 19.95
C VAL A 137 -39.55 -8.33 19.20
N LEU A 138 -38.40 -7.87 18.69
CA LEU A 138 -38.26 -6.57 18.02
C LEU A 138 -39.14 -6.46 16.75
N TYR A 139 -39.34 -7.55 16.04
CA TYR A 139 -40.15 -7.58 14.80
C TYR A 139 -41.57 -8.13 14.99
N PHE A 140 -42.08 -8.04 16.22
CA PHE A 140 -43.50 -8.30 16.57
C PHE A 140 -43.94 -9.74 16.26
N ALA A 141 -43.06 -10.73 16.38
CA ALA A 141 -43.40 -12.15 16.22
C ALA A 141 -43.61 -12.88 17.55
N SER A 142 -43.16 -12.35 18.68
CA SER A 142 -43.29 -12.96 20.00
C SER A 142 -43.40 -11.89 21.08
N TYR A 143 -44.02 -12.24 22.20
CA TYR A 143 -44.12 -11.39 23.39
C TYR A 143 -42.93 -11.63 24.33
N ILE A 144 -42.57 -10.63 25.12
CA ILE A 144 -41.63 -10.76 26.21
C ILE A 144 -42.30 -10.36 27.52
N VAL A 145 -42.05 -11.15 28.59
CA VAL A 145 -42.58 -10.86 29.93
C VAL A 145 -41.78 -9.72 30.56
N LEU A 146 -42.43 -8.61 30.85
CA LEU A 146 -41.87 -7.42 31.49
C LEU A 146 -41.99 -7.50 33.01
N ASP A 147 -43.14 -8.01 33.47
CA ASP A 147 -43.42 -8.29 34.88
C ASP A 147 -44.16 -9.62 35.00
N ALA A 148 -43.58 -10.50 35.75
CA ALA A 148 -44.16 -11.86 35.96
C ALA A 148 -45.25 -11.90 37.04
N GLY A 149 -45.36 -10.86 37.90
CA GLY A 149 -46.32 -10.82 39.01
C GLY A 149 -46.28 -12.10 39.84
N ASN A 150 -47.46 -12.60 40.27
CA ASN A 150 -47.61 -13.86 41.03
C ASN A 150 -47.90 -15.08 40.13
N THR A 151 -47.29 -15.15 38.95
CA THR A 151 -47.50 -16.26 37.99
C THR A 151 -46.29 -17.18 37.93
N ALA A 152 -46.43 -18.33 37.28
CA ALA A 152 -45.32 -19.27 37.04
C ALA A 152 -44.39 -18.85 35.90
N LEU A 153 -44.60 -17.68 35.30
CA LEU A 153 -43.78 -17.13 34.22
C LEU A 153 -42.47 -16.57 34.76
N GLN A 154 -41.43 -16.65 33.96
CA GLN A 154 -40.11 -16.06 34.33
C GLN A 154 -39.95 -14.64 33.71
N TYR A 155 -39.26 -13.76 34.43
CA TYR A 155 -38.86 -12.47 33.93
C TYR A 155 -38.01 -12.61 32.68
N LYS A 156 -38.26 -11.80 31.63
CA LYS A 156 -37.64 -11.91 30.31
C LYS A 156 -37.97 -13.18 29.50
N GLN A 157 -38.97 -13.99 29.94
CA GLN A 157 -39.41 -15.15 29.17
C GLN A 157 -40.09 -14.66 27.87
N VAL A 158 -39.84 -15.34 26.76
CA VAL A 158 -40.46 -15.04 25.48
C VAL A 158 -41.54 -16.03 25.19
N LEU A 159 -42.75 -15.52 24.92
CA LEU A 159 -43.97 -16.30 24.66
C LEU A 159 -44.37 -16.15 23.17
N SER A 160 -44.80 -17.25 22.57
CA SER A 160 -45.47 -17.21 21.27
C SER A 160 -46.89 -16.68 21.42
N GLU A 161 -47.60 -16.39 20.32
CA GLU A 161 -48.95 -15.89 20.35
C GLU A 161 -49.90 -16.89 21.04
N GLY A 162 -49.74 -18.21 20.80
CA GLY A 162 -50.52 -19.26 21.47
C GLY A 162 -50.27 -19.33 22.97
N GLU A 163 -49.00 -19.42 23.38
CA GLU A 163 -48.61 -19.44 24.77
C GLU A 163 -49.05 -18.18 25.54
N TYR A 164 -49.11 -17.04 24.85
CA TYR A 164 -49.63 -15.79 25.44
C TYR A 164 -51.13 -15.87 25.68
N GLN A 165 -51.91 -16.46 24.75
CA GLN A 165 -53.34 -16.63 24.93
C GLN A 165 -53.62 -17.61 26.05
N ASP A 166 -52.93 -18.76 26.09
CA ASP A 166 -53.04 -19.75 27.16
C ASP A 166 -52.72 -19.13 28.52
N ALA A 167 -51.62 -18.36 28.61
CA ALA A 167 -51.24 -17.68 29.84
C ALA A 167 -52.25 -16.59 30.27
N ARG A 168 -52.89 -15.90 29.29
CA ARG A 168 -53.91 -14.90 29.56
C ARG A 168 -55.23 -15.54 30.04
N GLU A 169 -55.58 -16.70 29.52
CA GLU A 169 -56.74 -17.47 29.98
C GLU A 169 -56.48 -18.00 31.40
N GLN A 170 -55.23 -18.41 31.71
CA GLN A 170 -54.89 -19.00 33.00
C GLN A 170 -54.69 -17.98 34.12
N TYR A 171 -54.04 -16.85 33.85
CA TYR A 171 -53.59 -15.85 34.85
C TYR A 171 -54.28 -14.46 34.70
N GLY A 172 -55.11 -14.28 33.67
CA GLY A 172 -55.79 -13.00 33.44
C GLY A 172 -54.86 -11.84 33.25
N ASN A 173 -54.98 -10.79 34.08
CA ASN A 173 -54.18 -9.57 34.06
C ASN A 173 -53.07 -9.54 35.12
N ALA A 174 -52.71 -10.68 35.73
CA ALA A 174 -51.73 -10.75 36.82
C ALA A 174 -50.26 -10.58 36.33
N PHE A 175 -50.02 -10.53 35.05
CA PHE A 175 -48.69 -10.38 34.43
C PHE A 175 -48.73 -9.31 33.32
N ARG A 176 -47.58 -8.72 33.03
CA ARG A 176 -47.40 -7.72 31.97
C ARG A 176 -46.44 -8.19 30.92
N VAL A 177 -46.86 -8.14 29.68
CA VAL A 177 -46.05 -8.46 28.51
C VAL A 177 -45.94 -7.29 27.54
N GLY A 178 -44.92 -7.27 26.72
CA GLY A 178 -44.78 -6.27 25.68
C GLY A 178 -44.19 -6.87 24.39
N MET A 179 -44.31 -6.12 23.32
CA MET A 179 -43.72 -6.44 22.02
C MET A 179 -42.96 -5.27 21.45
N GLY A 180 -41.99 -5.58 20.57
CA GLY A 180 -41.22 -4.57 19.81
C GLY A 180 -40.17 -3.83 20.62
N ALA A 181 -39.68 -2.74 20.05
CA ALA A 181 -38.61 -1.94 20.65
C ALA A 181 -39.02 -1.22 21.94
N GLU A 182 -40.31 -0.96 22.12
CA GLU A 182 -40.89 -0.34 23.33
C GLU A 182 -40.65 -1.22 24.57
N ALA A 183 -40.97 -2.51 24.46
CA ALA A 183 -40.71 -3.47 25.54
C ALA A 183 -39.21 -3.62 25.85
N ILE A 184 -38.36 -3.65 24.82
CA ILE A 184 -36.91 -3.72 25.01
C ILE A 184 -36.35 -2.44 25.64
N GLN A 185 -36.92 -1.27 25.33
CA GLN A 185 -36.57 -0.02 25.94
C GLN A 185 -36.79 -0.03 27.46
N GLU A 186 -37.98 -0.52 27.87
CA GLU A 186 -38.31 -0.64 29.28
C GLU A 186 -37.38 -1.60 30.04
N LEU A 187 -37.03 -2.73 29.41
CA LEU A 187 -36.07 -3.67 29.98
C LEU A 187 -34.64 -3.04 30.08
N LEU A 188 -34.23 -2.22 29.13
CA LEU A 188 -32.92 -1.55 29.15
C LEU A 188 -32.88 -0.41 30.19
N GLN A 189 -33.99 0.28 30.44
CA GLN A 189 -34.11 1.30 31.48
C GLN A 189 -34.04 0.71 32.90
N ALA A 190 -34.53 -0.55 33.07
CA ALA A 190 -34.48 -1.25 34.35
C ALA A 190 -33.09 -1.79 34.75
N ILE A 191 -32.09 -1.72 33.86
CA ILE A 191 -30.75 -2.26 34.10
C ILE A 191 -29.93 -1.27 34.94
N ASP A 192 -29.38 -1.75 36.05
CA ASP A 192 -28.37 -1.07 36.85
C ASP A 192 -26.98 -1.61 36.52
N LEU A 193 -26.19 -0.83 35.77
CA LEU A 193 -24.86 -1.21 35.31
C LEU A 193 -23.86 -1.50 36.45
N GLU A 194 -23.99 -0.85 37.59
CA GLU A 194 -23.06 -1.07 38.71
C GLU A 194 -23.32 -2.40 39.42
N LYS A 195 -24.61 -2.73 39.63
CA LYS A 195 -25.01 -4.03 40.20
C LYS A 195 -24.62 -5.17 39.28
N ASP A 196 -25.00 -5.07 37.99
CA ASP A 196 -24.67 -6.10 37.01
C ASP A 196 -23.15 -6.31 36.88
N SER A 197 -22.35 -5.24 36.96
CA SER A 197 -20.88 -5.35 36.95
C SER A 197 -20.36 -6.12 38.16
N ALA A 198 -20.87 -5.84 39.36
CA ALA A 198 -20.47 -6.52 40.59
C ALA A 198 -20.88 -7.99 40.59
N GLU A 199 -22.12 -8.31 40.19
CA GLU A 199 -22.63 -9.68 40.07
C GLU A 199 -21.82 -10.50 39.06
N LEU A 200 -21.55 -9.97 37.88
CA LEU A 200 -20.78 -10.65 36.85
C LEU A 200 -19.31 -10.87 37.25
N LYS A 201 -18.71 -9.97 38.04
CA LYS A 201 -17.37 -10.17 38.61
C LYS A 201 -17.34 -11.30 39.64
N ALA A 202 -18.37 -11.37 40.51
CA ALA A 202 -18.50 -12.46 41.45
C ALA A 202 -18.72 -13.80 40.74
N GLU A 203 -19.61 -13.87 39.75
CA GLU A 203 -19.83 -15.08 38.96
C GLU A 203 -18.59 -15.53 38.15
N LEU A 204 -17.67 -14.61 37.81
CA LEU A 204 -16.46 -14.92 37.05
C LEU A 204 -15.47 -15.74 37.86
N GLU A 205 -15.43 -15.58 39.16
CA GLU A 205 -14.52 -16.33 40.08
C GLU A 205 -14.87 -17.82 40.06
N ASP A 206 -16.15 -18.15 40.02
CA ASP A 206 -16.64 -19.54 40.09
C ASP A 206 -16.83 -20.19 38.69
N ALA A 207 -16.77 -19.39 37.63
CA ALA A 207 -17.12 -19.88 36.28
C ALA A 207 -15.92 -20.52 35.59
N THR A 208 -16.17 -21.66 34.91
CA THR A 208 -15.19 -22.37 34.06
C THR A 208 -15.67 -22.59 32.65
N GLY A 209 -14.74 -22.83 31.69
CA GLY A 209 -15.03 -23.21 30.31
C GLY A 209 -15.85 -22.18 29.52
N GLN A 210 -16.89 -22.62 28.83
CA GLN A 210 -17.73 -21.76 27.97
C GLN A 210 -18.55 -20.72 28.74
N LYS A 211 -18.99 -21.05 29.98
CA LYS A 211 -19.71 -20.12 30.83
C LYS A 211 -18.83 -18.91 31.17
N ARG A 212 -17.56 -19.12 31.51
CA ARG A 212 -16.57 -18.05 31.77
C ARG A 212 -16.40 -17.15 30.53
N ALA A 213 -16.27 -17.73 29.34
CA ALA A 213 -16.12 -16.95 28.10
C ALA A 213 -17.35 -16.07 27.80
N ARG A 214 -18.55 -16.54 28.13
CA ARG A 214 -19.81 -15.76 27.96
C ARG A 214 -19.87 -14.61 28.96
N ILE A 215 -19.53 -14.87 30.23
CA ILE A 215 -19.50 -13.84 31.29
C ILE A 215 -18.48 -12.75 30.96
N ILE A 216 -17.27 -13.10 30.49
CA ILE A 216 -16.25 -12.14 30.09
C ILE A 216 -16.78 -11.20 28.97
N LYS A 217 -17.39 -11.75 27.94
CA LYS A 217 -17.96 -10.94 26.84
C LYS A 217 -19.08 -10.02 27.31
N ARG A 218 -19.90 -10.48 28.25
CA ARG A 218 -20.98 -9.69 28.84
C ARG A 218 -20.42 -8.56 29.71
N LEU A 219 -19.46 -8.90 30.59
CA LEU A 219 -18.78 -7.96 31.46
C LEU A 219 -18.05 -6.87 30.67
N GLU A 220 -17.39 -7.22 29.55
CA GLU A 220 -16.72 -6.25 28.67
C GLU A 220 -17.70 -5.17 28.16
N VAL A 221 -18.90 -5.58 27.77
CA VAL A 221 -19.91 -4.64 27.28
C VAL A 221 -20.48 -3.79 28.41
N VAL A 222 -20.77 -4.37 29.57
CA VAL A 222 -21.29 -3.66 30.75
C VAL A 222 -20.28 -2.62 31.24
N GLU A 223 -19.00 -3.00 31.37
CA GLU A 223 -17.92 -2.08 31.76
C GLU A 223 -17.73 -0.95 30.74
N ALA A 224 -17.81 -1.25 29.42
CA ALA A 224 -17.72 -0.24 28.39
C ALA A 224 -18.83 0.81 28.49
N PHE A 225 -20.06 0.40 28.82
CA PHE A 225 -21.16 1.34 29.11
C PHE A 225 -20.94 2.15 30.38
N ARG A 226 -20.47 1.51 31.44
CA ARG A 226 -20.17 2.16 32.73
C ARG A 226 -19.09 3.24 32.59
N GLU A 227 -17.96 2.89 31.96
CA GLU A 227 -16.81 3.80 31.79
C GLU A 227 -17.10 4.96 30.83
N SER A 228 -17.85 4.71 29.76
CA SER A 228 -18.19 5.72 28.77
C SER A 228 -19.28 6.71 29.22
N GLY A 229 -20.06 6.35 30.26
CA GLY A 229 -21.23 7.11 30.71
C GLY A 229 -22.42 7.09 29.73
N ASN A 230 -22.41 6.17 28.75
CA ASN A 230 -23.54 5.95 27.87
C ASN A 230 -24.63 5.13 28.57
N LYS A 231 -25.88 5.49 28.36
CA LYS A 231 -27.02 4.72 28.89
C LYS A 231 -27.44 3.64 27.91
N PRO A 232 -27.73 2.40 28.36
CA PRO A 232 -28.20 1.31 27.47
C PRO A 232 -29.48 1.64 26.72
N GLU A 233 -30.39 2.41 27.31
CA GLU A 233 -31.64 2.86 26.68
C GLU A 233 -31.43 3.64 25.38
N TRP A 234 -30.29 4.30 25.20
CA TRP A 234 -29.99 5.06 23.99
C TRP A 234 -29.75 4.17 22.75
N MET A 235 -29.68 2.86 22.90
CA MET A 235 -29.70 1.91 21.77
C MET A 235 -31.06 1.82 21.09
N ILE A 236 -32.12 2.34 21.74
CA ILE A 236 -33.45 2.47 21.19
C ILE A 236 -33.69 3.93 20.83
N MET A 237 -34.07 4.16 19.58
CA MET A 237 -34.27 5.51 19.05
C MET A 237 -35.72 5.93 19.14
N THR A 238 -35.98 7.05 19.73
CA THR A 238 -37.30 7.74 19.70
C THR A 238 -37.30 8.89 18.71
N VAL A 239 -36.10 9.38 18.36
CA VAL A 239 -35.90 10.51 17.43
C VAL A 239 -34.84 10.09 16.41
N VAL A 240 -35.12 10.31 15.12
CA VAL A 240 -34.17 10.04 14.03
C VAL A 240 -33.57 11.34 13.56
N PRO A 241 -32.24 11.52 13.57
CA PRO A 241 -31.62 12.71 13.04
C PRO A 241 -31.70 12.75 11.52
N VAL A 242 -31.95 13.93 10.97
CA VAL A 242 -31.95 14.18 9.52
C VAL A 242 -30.71 14.96 9.18
N ILE A 243 -29.85 14.38 8.34
CA ILE A 243 -28.58 15.00 7.94
C ILE A 243 -28.85 16.24 7.07
N PRO A 244 -27.91 17.20 7.01
CA PRO A 244 -28.03 18.40 6.21
C PRO A 244 -28.32 18.14 4.73
N PRO A 245 -29.12 18.96 4.04
CA PRO A 245 -29.49 18.78 2.63
C PRO A 245 -28.32 18.69 1.66
N ASP A 246 -27.25 19.42 1.89
CA ASP A 246 -26.09 19.42 1.00
C ASP A 246 -25.29 18.09 1.04
N LEU A 247 -25.46 17.29 2.10
CA LEU A 247 -24.90 15.94 2.20
C LEU A 247 -25.75 14.88 1.46
N ARG A 248 -26.99 15.24 1.08
CA ARG A 248 -27.96 14.41 0.32
C ARG A 248 -28.58 15.22 -0.82
N PRO A 249 -27.77 15.72 -1.76
CA PRO A 249 -28.20 16.71 -2.73
C PRO A 249 -29.26 16.16 -3.71
N MET A 250 -30.06 17.07 -4.22
CA MET A 250 -30.99 16.84 -5.32
C MET A 250 -30.62 17.84 -6.42
N VAL A 251 -30.15 17.34 -7.57
CA VAL A 251 -29.63 18.15 -8.68
C VAL A 251 -30.52 17.98 -9.90
N GLN A 252 -30.86 19.09 -10.53
CA GLN A 252 -31.55 19.07 -11.81
C GLN A 252 -30.55 18.73 -12.94
N LEU A 253 -30.92 17.75 -13.74
CA LEU A 253 -30.19 17.36 -14.95
C LEU A 253 -30.75 18.06 -16.18
N ASP A 254 -30.01 18.08 -17.25
CA ASP A 254 -30.47 18.53 -18.53
C ASP A 254 -31.75 17.76 -18.98
N GLY A 255 -32.73 18.46 -19.49
CA GLY A 255 -34.04 17.89 -19.84
C GLY A 255 -35.05 17.84 -18.69
N GLY A 256 -34.80 18.58 -17.58
CA GLY A 256 -35.79 18.80 -16.50
C GLY A 256 -35.96 17.62 -15.54
N ARG A 257 -35.17 16.55 -15.66
CA ARG A 257 -35.13 15.43 -14.74
C ARG A 257 -34.27 15.75 -13.51
N PHE A 258 -34.59 15.13 -12.36
CA PHE A 258 -33.84 15.30 -11.14
C PHE A 258 -33.05 14.06 -10.76
N ALA A 259 -31.78 14.23 -10.45
CA ALA A 259 -30.97 13.22 -9.76
C ALA A 259 -31.02 13.49 -8.28
N THR A 260 -31.36 12.49 -7.48
CA THR A 260 -31.45 12.61 -6.02
C THR A 260 -30.59 11.56 -5.34
N SER A 261 -30.11 11.88 -4.14
CA SER A 261 -29.45 10.90 -3.29
C SER A 261 -30.45 9.84 -2.81
N ASP A 262 -30.01 8.58 -2.73
CA ASP A 262 -30.83 7.46 -2.23
C ASP A 262 -31.32 7.69 -0.79
N LEU A 263 -30.59 8.49 0.01
CA LEU A 263 -30.98 8.86 1.38
C LEU A 263 -32.31 9.61 1.42
N ASN A 264 -32.59 10.46 0.44
CA ASN A 264 -33.85 11.19 0.38
C ASN A 264 -35.04 10.22 0.23
N ASP A 265 -34.89 9.16 -0.54
CA ASP A 265 -35.96 8.17 -0.69
C ASP A 265 -36.15 7.36 0.60
N LEU A 266 -35.07 6.99 1.27
CA LEU A 266 -35.14 6.30 2.55
C LEU A 266 -35.78 7.19 3.65
N TYR A 267 -35.44 8.48 3.74
CA TYR A 267 -36.11 9.42 4.65
C TYR A 267 -37.60 9.59 4.33
N ARG A 268 -37.96 9.70 3.05
CA ARG A 268 -39.37 9.78 2.62
C ARG A 268 -40.17 8.55 3.08
N ARG A 269 -39.60 7.35 2.97
CA ARG A 269 -40.23 6.10 3.44
C ARG A 269 -40.49 6.14 4.94
N ILE A 270 -39.49 6.62 5.73
CA ILE A 270 -39.66 6.76 7.18
C ILE A 270 -40.78 7.75 7.50
N ILE A 271 -40.75 8.93 6.91
CA ILE A 271 -41.78 9.97 7.19
C ILE A 271 -43.16 9.49 6.81
N ASN A 272 -43.34 8.85 5.65
CA ASN A 272 -44.63 8.30 5.21
C ASN A 272 -45.13 7.23 6.18
N ARG A 273 -44.27 6.29 6.61
CA ARG A 273 -44.65 5.24 7.57
C ARG A 273 -44.98 5.83 8.94
N ASN A 274 -44.16 6.77 9.40
CA ASN A 274 -44.37 7.44 10.67
C ASN A 274 -45.68 8.23 10.71
N ASN A 275 -45.96 9.00 9.65
CA ASN A 275 -47.21 9.75 9.55
C ASN A 275 -48.45 8.83 9.45
N ARG A 276 -48.32 7.72 8.75
CA ARG A 276 -49.39 6.74 8.69
C ARG A 276 -49.62 6.07 10.05
N LEU A 277 -48.56 5.69 10.76
CA LEU A 277 -48.68 5.11 12.09
C LEU A 277 -49.32 6.12 13.07
N ARG A 278 -48.88 7.38 13.06
CA ARG A 278 -49.46 8.44 13.92
C ARG A 278 -50.98 8.58 13.69
N ARG A 279 -51.39 8.61 12.43
CA ARG A 279 -52.82 8.67 12.07
C ARG A 279 -53.60 7.41 12.50
N LEU A 280 -53.06 6.22 12.41
CA LEU A 280 -53.70 4.97 12.86
C LEU A 280 -53.84 4.92 14.38
N LEU A 281 -52.84 5.46 15.12
CA LEU A 281 -52.93 5.58 16.58
C LEU A 281 -54.01 6.60 17.02
N GLU A 282 -54.08 7.74 16.31
CA GLU A 282 -55.14 8.73 16.56
C GLU A 282 -56.55 8.24 16.28
N LEU A 283 -56.72 7.36 15.29
CA LEU A 283 -57.99 6.73 14.91
C LEU A 283 -58.39 5.52 15.75
N GLY A 284 -57.51 5.06 16.67
CA GLY A 284 -57.80 3.85 17.47
C GLY A 284 -57.87 2.55 16.64
N ALA A 285 -57.07 2.41 15.60
CA ALA A 285 -57.09 1.27 14.71
C ALA A 285 -56.78 -0.06 15.45
N PRO A 286 -57.25 -1.23 14.92
CA PRO A 286 -57.01 -2.54 15.52
C PRO A 286 -55.52 -2.84 15.70
N ASP A 287 -55.17 -3.46 16.83
CA ASP A 287 -53.78 -3.74 17.23
C ASP A 287 -52.94 -4.44 16.16
N ILE A 288 -53.54 -5.38 15.40
CA ILE A 288 -52.86 -6.12 14.33
C ILE A 288 -52.31 -5.16 13.27
N ILE A 289 -53.09 -4.14 12.89
CA ILE A 289 -52.73 -3.16 11.89
C ILE A 289 -51.62 -2.24 12.46
N VAL A 290 -51.75 -1.81 13.70
CA VAL A 290 -50.76 -0.96 14.38
C VAL A 290 -49.42 -1.68 14.54
N ARG A 291 -49.46 -2.96 14.95
CA ARG A 291 -48.24 -3.79 15.05
C ARG A 291 -47.53 -3.93 13.72
N ASN A 292 -48.29 -4.17 12.63
CA ASN A 292 -47.71 -4.28 11.31
C ASN A 292 -47.06 -2.98 10.83
N GLU A 293 -47.67 -1.82 11.08
CA GLU A 293 -47.08 -0.51 10.75
C GLU A 293 -45.87 -0.18 11.64
N LYS A 294 -45.88 -0.52 12.93
CA LYS A 294 -44.73 -0.43 13.80
C LYS A 294 -43.57 -1.27 13.27
N ARG A 295 -43.81 -2.51 12.82
CA ARG A 295 -42.83 -3.37 12.18
C ARG A 295 -42.28 -2.76 10.89
N MET A 296 -43.15 -2.21 10.03
CA MET A 296 -42.72 -1.55 8.78
C MET A 296 -41.91 -0.28 9.04
N LEU A 297 -42.21 0.47 10.11
CA LEU A 297 -41.41 1.62 10.54
C LEU A 297 -40.03 1.17 11.02
N GLN A 298 -39.94 0.09 11.80
CA GLN A 298 -38.69 -0.53 12.21
C GLN A 298 -37.82 -0.91 11.01
N GLU A 299 -38.44 -1.57 10.02
CA GLU A 299 -37.74 -1.97 8.79
C GLU A 299 -37.29 -0.76 7.95
N ALA A 300 -38.07 0.32 7.90
CA ALA A 300 -37.69 1.55 7.19
C ALA A 300 -36.50 2.25 7.84
N VAL A 301 -36.43 2.30 9.16
CA VAL A 301 -35.29 2.86 9.89
C VAL A 301 -34.06 1.96 9.75
N ASP A 302 -34.23 0.65 9.81
CA ASP A 302 -33.16 -0.30 9.57
C ASP A 302 -32.52 -0.11 8.18
N ALA A 303 -33.35 0.09 7.15
CA ALA A 303 -32.90 0.36 5.80
C ALA A 303 -32.15 1.69 5.67
N LEU A 304 -32.55 2.73 6.41
CA LEU A 304 -31.82 4.01 6.44
C LEU A 304 -30.41 3.85 7.03
N ILE A 305 -30.29 3.11 8.12
CA ILE A 305 -29.03 2.96 8.85
C ILE A 305 -28.11 1.98 8.12
N ASP A 306 -28.56 0.78 7.81
CA ASP A 306 -27.77 -0.27 7.14
C ASP A 306 -28.66 -1.18 6.27
N ASN A 307 -28.85 -0.79 5.01
CA ASN A 307 -29.71 -1.51 4.09
C ASN A 307 -29.12 -2.87 3.73
N GLY A 308 -29.95 -3.92 3.81
CA GLY A 308 -29.54 -5.28 3.47
C GLY A 308 -28.91 -6.07 4.61
N ARG A 309 -28.76 -5.50 5.81
CA ARG A 309 -28.24 -6.22 6.98
C ARG A 309 -29.21 -7.26 7.53
N ARG A 310 -30.50 -7.03 7.34
CA ARG A 310 -31.58 -7.96 7.67
C ARG A 310 -32.40 -8.31 6.43
N GLY A 311 -32.19 -9.49 5.88
CA GLY A 311 -32.94 -9.97 4.73
C GLY A 311 -32.62 -9.27 3.41
N ARG A 312 -33.61 -9.20 2.51
CA ARG A 312 -33.41 -8.57 1.19
C ARG A 312 -33.31 -7.06 1.32
N PRO A 313 -32.33 -6.42 0.62
CA PRO A 313 -32.20 -4.97 0.66
C PRO A 313 -33.38 -4.28 0.01
N VAL A 314 -33.71 -3.09 0.49
CA VAL A 314 -34.68 -2.20 -0.14
C VAL A 314 -34.09 -1.68 -1.45
N THR A 315 -34.84 -1.85 -2.54
CA THR A 315 -34.39 -1.49 -3.89
C THR A 315 -35.12 -0.25 -4.42
N GLY A 316 -34.45 0.45 -5.30
CA GLY A 316 -34.98 1.54 -6.11
C GLY A 316 -35.32 1.12 -7.55
N PRO A 317 -35.51 2.06 -8.47
CA PRO A 317 -35.70 1.79 -9.89
C PRO A 317 -34.59 0.92 -10.46
N GLY A 318 -34.94 -0.06 -11.30
CA GLY A 318 -33.95 -0.99 -11.87
C GLY A 318 -33.44 -2.06 -10.91
N ASN A 319 -34.17 -2.33 -9.82
CA ASN A 319 -33.82 -3.35 -8.81
C ASN A 319 -32.45 -3.16 -8.14
N ARG A 320 -31.89 -1.94 -8.18
CA ARG A 320 -30.64 -1.57 -7.50
C ARG A 320 -30.90 -1.34 -6.01
N ALA A 321 -30.09 -1.92 -5.13
CA ALA A 321 -30.14 -1.65 -3.70
C ALA A 321 -29.85 -0.16 -3.40
N LEU A 322 -30.66 0.46 -2.55
CA LEU A 322 -30.46 1.86 -2.13
C LEU A 322 -29.27 1.96 -1.17
N LYS A 323 -28.47 3.02 -1.34
CA LYS A 323 -27.30 3.29 -0.51
C LYS A 323 -27.71 3.89 0.83
N SER A 324 -27.44 3.16 1.91
CA SER A 324 -27.74 3.59 3.29
C SER A 324 -26.66 4.50 3.89
N LEU A 325 -26.89 5.03 5.09
CA LEU A 325 -25.89 5.81 5.84
C LEU A 325 -24.61 5.01 6.12
N SER A 326 -24.76 3.74 6.47
CA SER A 326 -23.63 2.81 6.69
C SER A 326 -22.81 2.63 5.41
N ASP A 327 -23.48 2.50 4.27
CA ASP A 327 -22.81 2.33 2.97
C ASP A 327 -22.08 3.60 2.52
N MET A 328 -22.43 4.76 3.04
CA MET A 328 -21.69 6.00 2.82
C MET A 328 -20.32 6.01 3.53
N LEU A 329 -20.16 5.23 4.58
CA LEU A 329 -18.93 5.18 5.38
C LEU A 329 -18.05 3.99 5.01
N LYS A 330 -18.63 2.82 4.77
CA LYS A 330 -17.92 1.56 4.53
C LYS A 330 -17.57 1.32 3.05
N GLY A 331 -16.59 0.44 2.82
CA GLY A 331 -16.20 -0.01 1.49
C GLY A 331 -15.32 0.97 0.72
N LYS A 332 -15.00 0.61 -0.53
CA LYS A 332 -14.10 1.37 -1.42
C LYS A 332 -14.64 2.76 -1.78
N SER A 333 -15.96 2.89 -1.90
CA SER A 333 -16.65 4.14 -2.24
C SER A 333 -17.20 4.89 -1.00
N GLY A 334 -16.80 4.46 0.20
CA GLY A 334 -17.16 5.13 1.45
C GLY A 334 -16.30 6.34 1.75
N ARG A 335 -16.79 7.21 2.67
CA ARG A 335 -16.08 8.45 3.04
C ARG A 335 -14.66 8.23 3.55
N PHE A 336 -14.43 7.19 4.34
CA PHE A 336 -13.10 6.91 4.87
C PHE A 336 -12.08 6.64 3.77
N ARG A 337 -12.40 5.78 2.81
CA ARG A 337 -11.46 5.37 1.76
C ARG A 337 -11.41 6.33 0.57
N GLN A 338 -12.50 6.99 0.23
CA GLN A 338 -12.59 7.82 -0.98
C GLN A 338 -12.29 9.30 -0.71
N ASN A 339 -12.61 9.83 0.48
CA ASN A 339 -12.55 11.26 0.75
C ASN A 339 -11.62 11.66 1.91
N LEU A 340 -11.31 10.74 2.85
CA LEU A 340 -10.47 11.04 4.02
C LEU A 340 -9.04 10.51 3.87
N LEU A 341 -8.87 9.24 3.50
CA LEU A 341 -7.54 8.66 3.28
C LEU A 341 -6.88 9.17 2.00
N GLY A 342 -7.64 9.67 1.06
CA GLY A 342 -7.16 10.30 -0.16
C GLY A 342 -8.16 11.32 -0.68
N LYS A 343 -7.68 12.46 -1.14
CA LYS A 343 -8.51 13.55 -1.67
C LYS A 343 -8.03 13.92 -3.08
N ARG A 344 -8.95 14.45 -3.89
CA ARG A 344 -8.56 15.14 -5.13
C ARG A 344 -7.95 16.48 -4.77
N VAL A 345 -6.82 16.79 -5.37
CA VAL A 345 -6.05 18.00 -5.07
C VAL A 345 -5.89 18.86 -6.31
N ASP A 346 -5.85 20.18 -6.11
CA ASP A 346 -5.49 21.15 -7.12
C ASP A 346 -3.97 21.17 -7.37
N TYR A 347 -3.51 21.89 -8.35
CA TYR A 347 -2.10 22.00 -8.75
C TYR A 347 -1.47 20.63 -9.05
N SER A 348 -2.23 19.80 -9.73
CA SER A 348 -1.81 18.48 -10.19
C SER A 348 -2.18 18.28 -11.65
N GLY A 349 -1.39 17.50 -12.34
CA GLY A 349 -1.62 17.13 -13.73
C GLY A 349 -1.24 15.68 -13.97
N ARG A 350 -1.62 15.15 -15.12
CA ARG A 350 -1.29 13.78 -15.52
C ARG A 350 -0.98 13.73 -17.00
N SER A 351 0.10 13.05 -17.37
CA SER A 351 0.45 12.80 -18.77
C SER A 351 1.21 11.50 -18.93
N VAL A 352 1.35 11.07 -20.18
CA VAL A 352 2.18 9.94 -20.59
C VAL A 352 3.64 10.27 -20.34
N ILE A 353 4.43 9.26 -19.96
CA ILE A 353 5.88 9.39 -19.76
C ILE A 353 6.67 8.92 -20.98
N CYS A 354 7.82 9.53 -21.19
CA CYS A 354 8.77 9.15 -22.21
C CYS A 354 10.19 9.25 -21.66
N VAL A 355 11.10 8.43 -22.15
CA VAL A 355 12.50 8.46 -21.70
C VAL A 355 13.24 9.68 -22.24
N GLU A 356 14.12 10.25 -21.44
CA GLU A 356 15.10 11.28 -21.89
C GLU A 356 16.46 11.03 -21.22
N PRO A 357 17.39 10.39 -21.92
CA PRO A 357 18.72 10.07 -21.38
C PRO A 357 19.60 11.27 -21.03
N LYS A 358 19.33 12.44 -21.59
CA LYS A 358 20.11 13.66 -21.35
C LYS A 358 19.87 14.29 -19.98
N LEU A 359 18.72 13.98 -19.35
CA LEU A 359 18.41 14.48 -18.01
C LEU A 359 19.43 14.01 -16.97
N LYS A 360 19.66 14.84 -15.97
CA LYS A 360 20.34 14.44 -14.73
C LYS A 360 19.36 13.70 -13.83
N ILE A 361 19.87 12.91 -12.90
CA ILE A 361 19.04 12.08 -12.04
C ILE A 361 18.03 12.86 -11.20
N TYR A 362 18.34 14.11 -10.88
CA TYR A 362 17.45 15.00 -10.12
C TYR A 362 16.50 15.82 -11.00
N GLN A 363 16.54 15.65 -12.32
CA GLN A 363 15.75 16.44 -13.28
C GLN A 363 14.61 15.61 -13.90
N CYS A 364 13.51 16.29 -14.22
CA CYS A 364 12.44 15.77 -15.07
C CYS A 364 12.05 16.79 -16.13
N GLY A 365 11.60 16.32 -17.29
CA GLY A 365 11.08 17.17 -18.34
C GLY A 365 9.58 17.38 -18.18
N LEU A 366 9.14 18.61 -17.98
CA LEU A 366 7.74 18.97 -17.85
C LEU A 366 7.25 19.65 -19.14
N PRO A 367 6.15 19.18 -19.76
CA PRO A 367 5.57 19.85 -20.95
C PRO A 367 5.25 21.32 -20.67
N LYS A 368 5.59 22.20 -21.57
CA LYS A 368 5.37 23.65 -21.42
C LYS A 368 3.92 24.01 -21.11
N GLU A 369 2.96 23.40 -21.83
CA GLU A 369 1.54 23.62 -21.62
C GLU A 369 1.07 23.21 -20.22
N MET A 370 1.61 22.12 -19.70
CA MET A 370 1.33 21.65 -18.34
C MET A 370 1.97 22.58 -17.31
N ALA A 371 3.21 23.00 -17.53
CA ALA A 371 3.95 23.86 -16.63
C ALA A 371 3.25 25.21 -16.43
N ILE A 372 2.76 25.83 -17.50
CA ILE A 372 2.10 27.13 -17.40
C ILE A 372 0.81 27.08 -16.59
N GLU A 373 0.05 26.00 -16.69
CA GLU A 373 -1.18 25.83 -15.88
C GLU A 373 -0.86 25.52 -14.41
N LEU A 374 0.12 24.68 -14.12
CA LEU A 374 0.52 24.35 -12.75
C LEU A 374 1.10 25.56 -12.02
N PHE A 375 1.99 26.31 -12.67
CA PHE A 375 2.70 27.46 -12.09
C PHE A 375 1.95 28.80 -12.27
N LYS A 376 0.73 28.78 -12.82
CA LYS A 376 -0.04 29.99 -13.14
C LYS A 376 -0.05 31.08 -12.05
N PRO A 377 -0.34 30.79 -10.77
CA PRO A 377 -0.30 31.80 -9.72
C PRO A 377 1.07 32.40 -9.48
N PHE A 378 2.13 31.59 -9.55
CA PHE A 378 3.50 32.03 -9.36
C PHE A 378 3.96 32.92 -10.51
N VAL A 379 3.66 32.54 -11.75
CA VAL A 379 3.94 33.34 -12.94
C VAL A 379 3.19 34.67 -12.90
N MET A 380 1.90 34.67 -12.53
CA MET A 380 1.14 35.92 -12.39
C MET A 380 1.70 36.84 -11.31
N LYS A 381 2.17 36.29 -10.18
CA LYS A 381 2.82 37.04 -9.12
C LYS A 381 4.09 37.71 -9.65
N GLU A 382 4.93 36.96 -10.35
CA GLU A 382 6.21 37.45 -10.84
C GLU A 382 6.06 38.46 -11.98
N LEU A 383 5.09 38.29 -12.89
CA LEU A 383 4.76 39.28 -13.94
C LEU A 383 4.34 40.64 -13.35
N VAL A 384 3.64 40.64 -12.22
CA VAL A 384 3.28 41.87 -11.52
C VAL A 384 4.48 42.45 -10.76
N ALA A 385 5.32 41.61 -10.15
CA ALA A 385 6.52 42.05 -9.43
C ALA A 385 7.55 42.67 -10.39
N ASN A 386 7.75 42.07 -11.55
CA ASN A 386 8.68 42.56 -12.61
C ASN A 386 8.13 43.79 -13.39
N GLY A 387 6.91 44.26 -13.08
CA GLY A 387 6.31 45.41 -13.74
C GLY A 387 5.79 45.14 -15.16
N SER A 388 5.90 43.93 -15.68
CA SER A 388 5.38 43.56 -17.02
C SER A 388 3.84 43.60 -17.09
N ALA A 389 3.19 43.43 -15.92
CA ALA A 389 1.75 43.55 -15.77
C ALA A 389 1.37 44.56 -14.69
N HIS A 390 0.45 45.50 -14.99
CA HIS A 390 0.02 46.51 -14.02
C HIS A 390 -0.83 45.95 -12.87
N ASN A 391 -1.53 44.84 -13.10
CA ASN A 391 -2.38 44.19 -12.09
C ASN A 391 -2.59 42.70 -12.40
N ILE A 392 -3.15 41.96 -11.43
CA ILE A 392 -3.40 40.51 -11.55
C ILE A 392 -4.34 40.19 -12.75
N LYS A 393 -5.31 41.09 -13.09
CA LYS A 393 -6.20 40.87 -14.24
C LYS A 393 -5.45 40.96 -15.55
N SER A 394 -4.49 41.89 -15.65
CA SER A 394 -3.62 42.03 -16.84
C SER A 394 -2.67 40.80 -16.93
N ALA A 395 -2.03 40.41 -15.83
CA ALA A 395 -1.19 39.22 -15.78
C ALA A 395 -1.95 37.95 -16.21
N LYS A 396 -3.19 37.76 -15.73
CA LYS A 396 -4.04 36.66 -16.13
C LYS A 396 -4.31 36.64 -17.63
N LYS A 397 -4.61 37.80 -18.26
CA LYS A 397 -4.82 37.93 -19.70
C LYS A 397 -3.56 37.65 -20.52
N MET A 398 -2.37 38.05 -19.99
CA MET A 398 -1.09 37.76 -20.63
C MET A 398 -0.81 36.26 -20.64
N VAL A 399 -1.03 35.58 -19.52
CA VAL A 399 -0.88 34.13 -19.40
C VAL A 399 -1.87 33.38 -20.31
N GLU A 400 -3.15 33.80 -20.35
CA GLU A 400 -4.18 33.20 -21.23
C GLU A 400 -3.87 33.37 -22.71
N ARG A 401 -3.16 34.44 -23.10
CA ARG A 401 -2.72 34.71 -24.47
C ARG A 401 -1.36 34.16 -24.82
N LEU A 402 -0.67 33.52 -23.87
CA LEU A 402 0.66 32.92 -24.05
C LEU A 402 1.68 33.89 -24.68
N GLN A 403 1.76 35.12 -24.12
CA GLN A 403 2.71 36.11 -24.59
C GLN A 403 4.17 35.67 -24.35
N THR A 404 5.13 36.20 -25.14
CA THR A 404 6.55 35.78 -25.05
C THR A 404 7.15 35.99 -23.69
N GLU A 405 6.83 37.11 -23.02
CA GLU A 405 7.32 37.44 -21.67
C GLU A 405 6.91 36.44 -20.60
N VAL A 406 5.79 35.73 -20.82
CA VAL A 406 5.30 34.68 -19.90
C VAL A 406 6.23 33.48 -19.87
N TRP A 407 6.83 33.14 -21.02
CA TRP A 407 7.77 32.02 -21.10
C TRP A 407 9.09 32.28 -20.38
N ASP A 408 9.62 33.51 -20.48
CA ASP A 408 10.83 33.90 -19.79
C ASP A 408 10.62 33.89 -18.28
N VAL A 409 9.51 34.47 -17.83
CA VAL A 409 9.13 34.43 -16.39
C VAL A 409 8.86 33.01 -15.91
N LEU A 410 8.23 32.15 -16.72
CA LEU A 410 8.01 30.76 -16.36
C LEU A 410 9.31 30.00 -16.17
N GLU A 411 10.32 30.22 -17.03
CA GLU A 411 11.63 29.61 -16.89
C GLU A 411 12.31 30.02 -15.59
N ASP A 412 12.21 31.29 -15.19
CA ASP A 412 12.76 31.76 -13.92
C ASP A 412 12.01 31.21 -12.69
N VAL A 413 10.70 31.15 -12.75
CA VAL A 413 9.86 30.60 -11.66
C VAL A 413 10.11 29.10 -11.45
N ILE A 414 10.39 28.37 -12.50
CA ILE A 414 10.65 26.91 -12.41
C ILE A 414 12.00 26.61 -11.80
N LYS A 415 12.98 27.50 -11.96
CA LYS A 415 14.30 27.34 -11.32
C LYS A 415 14.11 27.19 -9.82
N GLU A 416 14.72 26.12 -9.28
CA GLU A 416 14.68 25.85 -7.85
C GLU A 416 13.29 25.53 -7.24
N HIS A 417 12.24 25.34 -8.02
CA HIS A 417 10.92 24.91 -7.57
C HIS A 417 10.68 23.43 -7.91
N PRO A 418 10.91 22.49 -6.98
CA PRO A 418 10.76 21.07 -7.26
C PRO A 418 9.31 20.69 -7.51
N VAL A 419 9.08 19.68 -8.34
CA VAL A 419 7.79 19.04 -8.54
C VAL A 419 7.85 17.58 -8.11
N MET A 420 6.75 17.03 -7.63
CA MET A 420 6.65 15.62 -7.27
C MET A 420 6.05 14.84 -8.43
N LEU A 421 6.66 13.71 -8.77
CA LEU A 421 6.13 12.73 -9.71
C LEU A 421 5.65 11.50 -8.96
N ASN A 422 4.52 10.96 -9.39
CA ASN A 422 3.94 9.73 -8.82
C ASN A 422 3.42 8.83 -9.94
N ARG A 423 3.66 7.52 -9.81
CA ARG A 423 3.05 6.50 -10.66
C ARG A 423 2.14 5.60 -9.82
N ALA A 424 0.92 5.40 -10.28
CA ALA A 424 0.00 4.41 -9.72
C ALA A 424 0.22 3.03 -10.38
N PRO A 425 0.21 1.91 -9.61
CA PRO A 425 0.04 1.83 -8.16
C PRO A 425 1.31 2.22 -7.38
N THR A 426 1.15 2.97 -6.29
CA THR A 426 2.26 3.34 -5.41
C THR A 426 2.50 2.20 -4.42
N LEU A 427 3.45 1.31 -4.74
CA LEU A 427 3.72 0.11 -3.95
C LEU A 427 4.58 0.38 -2.72
N HIS A 428 5.45 1.39 -2.78
CA HIS A 428 6.37 1.78 -1.72
C HIS A 428 6.66 3.28 -1.80
N ARG A 429 7.32 3.83 -0.78
CA ARG A 429 7.55 5.28 -0.68
C ARG A 429 8.33 5.89 -1.85
N LEU A 430 9.18 5.10 -2.54
CA LEU A 430 9.94 5.56 -3.71
C LEU A 430 9.08 5.70 -4.97
N GLY A 431 7.81 5.30 -4.94
CA GLY A 431 6.83 5.60 -5.98
C GLY A 431 6.39 7.07 -6.03
N ILE A 432 6.87 7.90 -5.09
CA ILE A 432 6.73 9.36 -5.08
C ILE A 432 8.12 9.95 -4.88
N GLN A 433 8.60 10.69 -5.85
CA GLN A 433 9.90 11.38 -5.78
C GLN A 433 9.77 12.80 -6.30
N ALA A 434 10.63 13.69 -5.79
CA ALA A 434 10.72 15.05 -6.27
C ALA A 434 11.84 15.20 -7.32
N PHE A 435 11.63 16.09 -8.26
CA PHE A 435 12.57 16.43 -9.33
C PHE A 435 12.56 17.93 -9.58
N GLU A 436 13.65 18.45 -10.09
CA GLU A 436 13.71 19.79 -10.64
C GLU A 436 13.16 19.76 -12.08
N PRO A 437 12.11 20.52 -12.39
CA PRO A 437 11.52 20.49 -13.71
C PRO A 437 12.35 21.27 -14.73
N ILE A 438 12.41 20.75 -15.94
CA ILE A 438 12.94 21.44 -17.14
C ILE A 438 11.82 21.49 -18.15
N LEU A 439 11.64 22.63 -18.81
CA LEU A 439 10.64 22.78 -19.88
C LEU A 439 11.03 21.97 -21.10
N VAL A 440 10.09 21.18 -21.59
CA VAL A 440 10.25 20.36 -22.80
C VAL A 440 9.11 20.59 -23.77
N GLU A 441 9.40 20.45 -25.06
CA GLU A 441 8.39 20.46 -26.12
C GLU A 441 7.60 19.14 -26.13
N GLY A 442 6.37 19.21 -26.61
CA GLY A 442 5.46 18.07 -26.70
C GLY A 442 4.52 17.98 -25.50
N LYS A 443 3.85 16.84 -25.35
CA LYS A 443 2.80 16.60 -24.33
C LYS A 443 3.19 15.53 -23.31
N ALA A 444 4.32 14.85 -23.52
CA ALA A 444 4.79 13.78 -22.65
C ALA A 444 5.77 14.31 -21.60
N ILE A 445 5.66 13.79 -20.38
CA ILE A 445 6.63 14.03 -19.32
C ILE A 445 7.90 13.25 -19.65
N LYS A 446 9.05 13.91 -19.60
CA LYS A 446 10.35 13.28 -19.81
C LYS A 446 10.92 12.78 -18.48
N LEU A 447 11.30 11.50 -18.44
CA LEU A 447 11.76 10.84 -17.23
C LEU A 447 13.17 10.26 -17.40
N HIS A 448 13.97 10.37 -16.36
CA HIS A 448 15.31 9.79 -16.31
C HIS A 448 15.25 8.26 -16.26
N PRO A 449 16.02 7.53 -17.07
CA PRO A 449 15.89 6.07 -17.15
C PRO A 449 16.22 5.33 -15.85
N LEU A 450 17.13 5.80 -15.02
CA LEU A 450 17.52 5.11 -13.78
C LEU A 450 16.42 5.13 -12.69
N VAL A 451 15.51 6.08 -12.71
CA VAL A 451 14.42 6.16 -11.73
C VAL A 451 13.22 5.27 -12.08
N CYS A 452 13.17 4.72 -13.30
CA CYS A 452 12.08 3.84 -13.74
C CYS A 452 11.93 2.60 -12.85
N THR A 453 13.03 2.07 -12.33
CA THR A 453 13.01 0.92 -11.41
C THR A 453 12.28 1.25 -10.11
N ALA A 454 12.48 2.46 -9.56
CA ALA A 454 11.82 2.91 -8.34
C ALA A 454 10.32 3.09 -8.54
N PHE A 455 9.90 3.62 -9.69
CA PHE A 455 8.49 3.79 -10.05
C PHE A 455 7.85 2.52 -10.59
N ASN A 456 8.61 1.47 -10.87
CA ASN A 456 8.19 0.31 -11.65
C ASN A 456 7.49 0.73 -12.94
N ALA A 457 8.09 1.72 -13.64
CA ALA A 457 7.55 2.34 -14.84
C ALA A 457 8.25 1.82 -16.10
N ASP A 458 7.47 1.67 -17.15
CA ASP A 458 7.95 1.43 -18.51
C ASP A 458 7.32 2.46 -19.48
N PHE A 459 7.77 2.47 -20.72
CA PHE A 459 7.38 3.49 -21.69
C PHE A 459 6.43 2.93 -22.75
N ASP A 460 5.59 1.97 -22.38
CA ASP A 460 4.59 1.34 -23.24
C ASP A 460 3.24 2.09 -23.30
N GLY A 461 3.16 3.25 -22.67
CA GLY A 461 1.95 4.07 -22.52
C GLY A 461 1.61 4.42 -21.09
N ASP A 462 2.51 4.13 -20.16
CA ASP A 462 2.37 4.50 -18.75
C ASP A 462 2.20 6.00 -18.57
N GLN A 463 1.38 6.38 -17.60
CA GLN A 463 1.14 7.75 -17.20
C GLN A 463 1.64 8.00 -15.79
N MET A 464 2.11 9.23 -15.55
CA MET A 464 2.49 9.68 -14.21
C MET A 464 1.75 10.97 -13.85
N ALA A 465 1.45 11.11 -12.57
CA ALA A 465 0.91 12.34 -12.01
C ALA A 465 2.03 13.29 -11.57
N VAL A 466 1.81 14.58 -11.80
CA VAL A 466 2.68 15.67 -11.34
C VAL A 466 1.95 16.45 -10.26
N HIS A 467 2.63 16.76 -9.17
CA HIS A 467 2.11 17.57 -8.08
C HIS A 467 3.06 18.72 -7.76
N LEU A 468 2.51 19.92 -7.58
CA LEU A 468 3.27 21.12 -7.27
C LEU A 468 3.20 21.42 -5.77
N PRO A 469 4.32 21.41 -5.01
CA PRO A 469 4.34 21.91 -3.64
C PRO A 469 4.16 23.45 -3.64
N LEU A 470 3.27 23.95 -2.80
CA LEU A 470 2.87 25.36 -2.78
C LEU A 470 3.62 26.17 -1.74
N SER A 471 3.74 25.67 -0.50
CA SER A 471 4.41 26.40 0.58
C SER A 471 5.92 26.21 0.55
N VAL A 472 6.64 27.15 1.18
CA VAL A 472 8.11 27.09 1.26
C VAL A 472 8.57 25.87 2.06
N GLU A 473 7.84 25.51 3.11
CA GLU A 473 8.10 24.31 3.92
C GLU A 473 7.94 23.03 3.08
N ALA A 474 6.86 22.93 2.28
CA ALA A 474 6.66 21.79 1.40
C ALA A 474 7.76 21.69 0.31
N GLN A 475 8.21 22.82 -0.23
CA GLN A 475 9.33 22.87 -1.18
C GLN A 475 10.64 22.42 -0.52
N ALA A 476 10.89 22.85 0.72
CA ALA A 476 12.05 22.42 1.48
C ALA A 476 12.05 20.92 1.75
N GLU A 477 10.92 20.35 2.18
CA GLU A 477 10.77 18.90 2.34
C GLU A 477 10.99 18.14 1.02
N CYS A 478 10.50 18.66 -0.09
CA CYS A 478 10.75 18.08 -1.41
C CYS A 478 12.23 18.04 -1.75
N ARG A 479 12.99 19.10 -1.44
CA ARG A 479 14.43 19.17 -1.72
C ARG A 479 15.25 18.27 -0.82
N PHE A 480 15.00 18.30 0.49
CA PHE A 480 15.85 17.60 1.45
C PHE A 480 15.49 16.12 1.61
N MET A 481 14.21 15.75 1.48
CA MET A 481 13.74 14.40 1.74
C MET A 481 13.32 13.62 0.49
N LEU A 482 12.64 14.27 -0.47
CA LEU A 482 12.01 13.59 -1.60
C LEU A 482 12.80 13.63 -2.90
N LEU A 483 13.83 14.48 -3.01
CA LEU A 483 14.63 14.60 -4.23
C LEU A 483 15.27 13.25 -4.58
N SER A 484 15.27 12.88 -5.86
CA SER A 484 15.73 11.57 -6.32
C SER A 484 17.12 11.16 -5.85
N PRO A 485 18.17 12.02 -5.84
CA PRO A 485 19.49 11.68 -5.31
C PRO A 485 19.51 11.26 -3.83
N ASN A 486 18.55 11.72 -3.04
CA ASN A 486 18.46 11.37 -1.62
C ASN A 486 17.74 10.03 -1.38
N ASN A 487 17.14 9.46 -2.41
CA ASN A 487 16.34 8.24 -2.35
C ASN A 487 16.90 7.11 -3.24
N LEU A 488 18.23 6.94 -3.21
CA LEU A 488 18.92 5.92 -3.99
C LEU A 488 18.87 4.52 -3.36
N LEU A 489 18.60 4.42 -2.04
CA LEU A 489 18.58 3.16 -1.30
C LEU A 489 17.16 2.66 -1.05
N LYS A 490 16.99 1.35 -1.13
CA LYS A 490 15.72 0.68 -0.78
C LYS A 490 15.52 0.67 0.73
N PRO A 491 14.31 0.97 1.22
CA PRO A 491 14.00 0.86 2.64
C PRO A 491 13.99 -0.59 3.17
N SER A 492 13.90 -1.59 2.28
CA SER A 492 13.79 -3.02 2.64
C SER A 492 15.12 -3.64 3.05
N ASP A 493 16.12 -3.52 2.20
CA ASP A 493 17.42 -4.19 2.29
C ASP A 493 18.62 -3.23 2.31
N GLY A 494 18.39 -1.94 2.09
CA GLY A 494 19.45 -0.95 1.97
C GLY A 494 20.26 -1.03 0.68
N GLY A 495 19.87 -1.89 -0.25
CA GLY A 495 20.50 -1.98 -1.56
C GLY A 495 20.12 -0.81 -2.47
N LEU A 496 20.92 -0.54 -3.49
CA LEU A 496 20.63 0.50 -4.48
C LEU A 496 19.38 0.19 -5.29
N VAL A 497 18.52 1.19 -5.48
CA VAL A 497 17.35 1.16 -6.37
C VAL A 497 17.73 1.56 -7.79
N ALA A 498 18.47 2.68 -7.91
CA ALA A 498 18.93 3.23 -9.18
C ALA A 498 20.18 2.47 -9.65
N VAL A 499 19.97 1.37 -10.36
CA VAL A 499 21.05 0.54 -10.92
C VAL A 499 20.95 0.62 -12.44
N PRO A 500 22.08 0.78 -13.16
CA PRO A 500 22.10 0.69 -14.62
C PRO A 500 21.44 -0.60 -15.12
N SER A 501 20.70 -0.51 -16.20
CA SER A 501 19.94 -1.62 -16.80
C SER A 501 20.03 -1.61 -18.31
N GLN A 502 19.70 -2.73 -18.94
CA GLN A 502 19.59 -2.87 -20.39
C GLN A 502 20.82 -2.34 -21.14
N ASP A 503 20.65 -1.37 -22.04
CA ASP A 503 21.72 -0.84 -22.89
C ASP A 503 22.88 -0.20 -22.11
N MET A 504 22.59 0.34 -20.93
CA MET A 504 23.65 0.89 -20.07
C MET A 504 24.61 -0.20 -19.60
N VAL A 505 24.06 -1.35 -19.16
CA VAL A 505 24.85 -2.50 -18.73
C VAL A 505 25.59 -3.10 -19.91
N LEU A 506 24.91 -3.25 -21.05
CA LEU A 506 25.49 -3.83 -22.26
C LEU A 506 26.68 -3.00 -22.77
N GLY A 507 26.55 -1.67 -22.79
CA GLY A 507 27.63 -0.78 -23.20
C GLY A 507 28.85 -0.86 -22.28
N ILE A 508 28.65 -0.95 -20.96
CA ILE A 508 29.74 -1.09 -19.97
C ILE A 508 30.38 -2.48 -20.08
N TYR A 509 29.59 -3.52 -20.25
CA TYR A 509 30.07 -4.89 -20.46
C TYR A 509 30.97 -4.96 -21.69
N TYR A 510 30.50 -4.43 -22.83
CA TYR A 510 31.29 -4.34 -24.05
C TYR A 510 32.60 -3.55 -23.85
N LEU A 511 32.52 -2.40 -23.17
CA LEU A 511 33.69 -1.57 -22.90
C LEU A 511 34.77 -2.27 -22.05
N THR A 512 34.35 -3.07 -21.05
CA THR A 512 35.25 -3.76 -20.11
C THR A 512 35.64 -5.15 -20.52
N GLN A 513 35.11 -5.65 -21.63
CA GLN A 513 35.43 -6.96 -22.19
C GLN A 513 36.86 -7.01 -22.71
N GLU A 514 37.56 -8.11 -22.54
CA GLU A 514 38.90 -8.39 -23.03
C GLU A 514 38.83 -9.39 -24.18
N ARG A 515 39.57 -9.13 -25.26
CA ARG A 515 39.69 -10.05 -26.40
C ARG A 515 41.17 -10.33 -26.67
N PRO A 516 41.68 -11.53 -26.29
CA PRO A 516 43.03 -11.93 -26.60
C PRO A 516 43.28 -11.94 -28.11
N GLY A 517 44.45 -11.50 -28.54
CA GLY A 517 44.81 -11.44 -29.97
C GLY A 517 44.20 -10.28 -30.74
N ALA A 518 43.58 -9.29 -30.05
CA ALA A 518 43.01 -8.12 -30.70
C ALA A 518 44.11 -7.19 -31.24
N LYS A 519 43.82 -6.45 -32.32
CA LYS A 519 44.74 -5.52 -32.97
C LYS A 519 45.31 -4.50 -31.98
N GLY A 520 46.63 -4.40 -31.89
CA GLY A 520 47.33 -3.45 -31.04
C GLY A 520 47.66 -3.97 -29.63
N GLU A 521 47.54 -5.25 -29.36
CA GLU A 521 47.92 -5.86 -28.11
C GLU A 521 49.39 -5.65 -27.77
N GLY A 522 49.71 -5.33 -26.50
CA GLY A 522 51.09 -5.13 -26.02
C GLY A 522 51.67 -3.75 -26.31
N LYS A 523 51.03 -2.84 -27.01
CA LYS A 523 51.52 -1.48 -27.29
C LYS A 523 51.64 -0.66 -26.01
N ILE A 524 52.65 0.21 -25.97
CA ILE A 524 52.92 1.09 -24.84
C ILE A 524 52.57 2.50 -25.22
N PHE A 525 51.86 3.21 -24.35
CA PHE A 525 51.45 4.61 -24.53
C PHE A 525 51.87 5.48 -23.36
N LYS A 526 52.16 6.77 -23.66
CA LYS A 526 52.56 7.76 -22.66
C LYS A 526 51.40 8.19 -21.77
N SER A 527 50.18 8.21 -22.30
CA SER A 527 48.98 8.62 -21.58
C SER A 527 47.73 7.91 -22.14
N VAL A 528 46.63 7.90 -21.36
CA VAL A 528 45.34 7.39 -21.80
C VAL A 528 44.84 8.16 -23.04
N ASN A 529 45.06 9.47 -23.13
CA ASN A 529 44.63 10.28 -24.27
C ASN A 529 45.33 9.85 -25.57
N GLU A 530 46.64 9.53 -25.52
CA GLU A 530 47.39 9.00 -26.66
C GLU A 530 46.82 7.63 -27.12
N ALA A 531 46.46 6.77 -26.17
CA ALA A 531 45.83 5.51 -26.47
C ALA A 531 44.42 5.69 -27.11
N ILE A 532 43.66 6.68 -26.69
CA ILE A 532 42.38 7.04 -27.30
C ILE A 532 42.56 7.52 -28.75
N LEU A 533 43.56 8.37 -28.98
CA LEU A 533 43.91 8.82 -30.35
C LEU A 533 44.33 7.64 -31.24
N ALA A 534 45.09 6.68 -30.68
CA ALA A 534 45.48 5.46 -31.41
C ALA A 534 44.24 4.56 -31.70
N TYR A 535 43.25 4.55 -30.84
CA TYR A 535 41.99 3.89 -31.05
C TYR A 535 41.19 4.57 -32.19
N GLU A 536 41.05 5.86 -32.18
CA GLU A 536 40.34 6.61 -33.24
C GLU A 536 41.02 6.46 -34.60
N ASN A 537 42.34 6.31 -34.63
CA ASN A 537 43.11 5.98 -35.85
C ASN A 537 43.07 4.48 -36.21
N GLY A 538 42.33 3.64 -35.48
CA GLY A 538 42.23 2.22 -35.74
C GLY A 538 43.51 1.42 -35.53
N ALA A 539 44.49 1.95 -34.79
CA ALA A 539 45.73 1.26 -34.44
C ALA A 539 45.61 0.30 -33.25
N VAL A 540 44.58 0.50 -32.40
CA VAL A 540 44.28 -0.28 -31.22
C VAL A 540 42.75 -0.49 -31.12
N THR A 541 42.29 -1.57 -30.53
CA THR A 541 40.87 -1.77 -30.21
C THR A 541 40.57 -1.50 -28.74
N LEU A 542 39.31 -1.33 -28.38
CA LEU A 542 38.87 -1.16 -26.98
C LEU A 542 39.22 -2.35 -26.09
N HIS A 543 39.28 -3.53 -26.69
CA HIS A 543 39.42 -4.84 -26.01
C HIS A 543 40.89 -5.32 -25.98
N SER A 544 41.82 -4.56 -26.62
CA SER A 544 43.24 -4.91 -26.67
C SER A 544 43.89 -4.60 -25.32
N ARG A 545 44.73 -5.51 -24.83
CA ARG A 545 45.55 -5.31 -23.64
C ARG A 545 46.72 -4.42 -24.00
N ILE A 546 46.81 -3.27 -23.37
CA ILE A 546 47.81 -2.23 -23.61
C ILE A 546 48.54 -1.83 -22.34
N LYS A 547 49.69 -1.20 -22.47
CA LYS A 547 50.46 -0.68 -21.35
C LYS A 547 50.44 0.85 -21.41
N VAL A 548 49.96 1.48 -20.31
CA VAL A 548 49.88 2.95 -20.25
C VAL A 548 50.66 3.45 -19.06
N ARG A 549 51.49 4.49 -19.28
CA ARG A 549 52.17 5.18 -18.21
C ARG A 549 51.18 6.07 -17.47
N MET A 550 51.01 5.81 -16.18
CA MET A 550 50.16 6.59 -15.29
C MET A 550 51.02 7.26 -14.20
N THR A 551 50.64 8.47 -13.86
CA THR A 551 51.23 9.22 -12.71
C THR A 551 50.08 9.48 -11.73
N LYS A 552 50.28 9.16 -10.48
CA LYS A 552 49.30 9.38 -9.41
C LYS A 552 49.98 10.09 -8.24
N THR A 553 49.37 11.16 -7.76
CA THR A 553 49.81 11.86 -6.55
C THR A 553 49.19 11.14 -5.34
N MET A 554 50.03 10.68 -4.43
CA MET A 554 49.60 10.03 -3.21
C MET A 554 49.18 11.08 -2.16
N PRO A 555 48.39 10.70 -1.14
CA PRO A 555 47.99 11.60 -0.05
C PRO A 555 49.19 12.27 0.63
N ASP A 556 50.36 11.65 0.61
CA ASP A 556 51.63 12.16 1.13
C ASP A 556 52.33 13.20 0.24
N GLY A 557 51.68 13.60 -0.86
CA GLY A 557 52.24 14.54 -1.82
C GLY A 557 53.33 13.99 -2.75
N LYS A 558 53.66 12.69 -2.67
CA LYS A 558 54.65 12.05 -3.57
C LYS A 558 53.97 11.61 -4.87
N GLU A 559 54.57 11.94 -5.99
CA GLU A 559 54.15 11.46 -7.29
C GLU A 559 54.81 10.11 -7.62
N ILE A 560 53.95 9.09 -7.82
CA ILE A 560 54.42 7.78 -8.27
C ILE A 560 54.03 7.64 -9.75
N THR A 561 55.03 7.35 -10.57
CA THR A 561 54.85 7.08 -12.00
C THR A 561 55.21 5.62 -12.30
N GLY A 562 54.40 4.94 -13.01
CA GLY A 562 54.61 3.55 -13.41
C GLY A 562 53.77 3.17 -14.63
N VAL A 563 54.02 1.98 -15.15
CA VAL A 563 53.31 1.44 -16.30
C VAL A 563 52.22 0.46 -15.78
N VAL A 564 50.98 0.71 -16.16
CA VAL A 564 49.82 -0.14 -15.81
C VAL A 564 49.37 -0.89 -17.07
N GLU A 565 49.16 -2.16 -16.94
CA GLU A 565 48.67 -3.01 -18.02
C GLU A 565 47.19 -3.30 -17.81
N SER A 566 46.34 -2.97 -18.80
CA SER A 566 44.89 -3.23 -18.80
C SER A 566 44.34 -3.01 -20.22
N THR A 567 43.06 -3.17 -20.43
CA THR A 567 42.44 -2.85 -21.72
C THR A 567 42.12 -1.34 -21.79
N LEU A 568 42.11 -0.79 -23.00
CA LEU A 568 41.75 0.62 -23.21
C LEU A 568 40.39 0.96 -22.68
N GLY A 569 39.41 0.06 -22.86
CA GLY A 569 38.05 0.24 -22.34
C GLY A 569 38.01 0.36 -20.80
N ARG A 570 38.81 -0.44 -20.08
CA ARG A 570 38.88 -0.36 -18.61
C ARG A 570 39.54 0.95 -18.15
N PHE A 571 40.55 1.46 -18.86
CA PHE A 571 41.12 2.78 -18.55
C PHE A 571 40.05 3.87 -18.66
N ILE A 572 39.25 3.88 -19.74
CA ILE A 572 38.17 4.85 -19.94
C ILE A 572 37.09 4.70 -18.85
N PHE A 573 36.74 3.50 -18.47
CA PHE A 573 35.73 3.26 -17.40
C PHE A 573 36.21 3.75 -16.05
N ASN A 574 37.47 3.54 -15.71
CA ASN A 574 38.08 3.99 -14.44
C ASN A 574 38.22 5.50 -14.33
N GLU A 575 38.14 6.26 -15.42
CA GLU A 575 38.15 7.72 -15.38
C GLU A 575 36.93 8.29 -14.63
N ILE A 576 35.78 7.64 -14.76
CA ILE A 576 34.54 8.08 -14.08
C ILE A 576 34.36 7.46 -12.71
N ILE A 577 35.08 6.40 -12.38
CA ILE A 577 34.96 5.69 -11.11
C ILE A 577 36.00 6.25 -10.12
N PRO A 578 35.60 6.62 -8.87
CA PRO A 578 36.54 6.96 -7.82
C PRO A 578 37.57 5.84 -7.58
N GLN A 579 38.84 6.20 -7.42
CA GLN A 579 39.94 5.24 -7.32
C GLN A 579 40.32 4.90 -5.86
N ASP A 580 39.36 4.90 -4.94
CA ASP A 580 39.52 4.66 -3.49
C ASP A 580 38.44 3.68 -2.94
N LEU A 581 37.84 2.85 -3.83
CA LEU A 581 36.75 1.96 -3.47
C LEU A 581 37.17 0.68 -2.73
N GLY A 582 38.47 0.37 -2.70
CA GLY A 582 39.03 -0.78 -1.97
C GLY A 582 38.71 -2.13 -2.66
N PHE A 583 38.67 -2.16 -3.99
CA PHE A 583 38.78 -3.40 -4.75
C PHE A 583 40.23 -3.89 -4.87
N VAL A 584 41.17 -2.93 -4.83
CA VAL A 584 42.58 -3.19 -4.82
C VAL A 584 43.15 -2.80 -3.47
N ASP A 585 43.84 -3.73 -2.80
CA ASP A 585 44.58 -3.42 -1.57
C ASP A 585 45.84 -2.63 -1.90
N ARG A 586 45.78 -1.30 -1.60
CA ARG A 586 46.86 -0.37 -1.86
C ARG A 586 47.95 -0.36 -0.77
N SER A 587 47.77 -1.14 0.29
CA SER A 587 48.76 -1.34 1.34
C SER A 587 49.91 -2.21 0.85
N ILE A 588 49.70 -2.97 -0.21
CA ILE A 588 50.67 -3.88 -0.78
C ILE A 588 51.54 -3.09 -1.76
N PRO A 589 52.90 -3.04 -1.58
CA PRO A 589 53.81 -2.37 -2.51
C PRO A 589 53.67 -2.93 -3.95
N GLY A 590 53.52 -2.04 -4.90
CA GLY A 590 53.32 -2.40 -6.33
C GLY A 590 51.83 -2.39 -6.79
N ASN A 591 50.89 -2.21 -5.88
CA ASN A 591 49.47 -2.08 -6.22
C ASN A 591 48.96 -0.61 -6.27
N GLU A 592 49.85 0.35 -6.00
CA GLU A 592 49.49 1.77 -5.82
C GLU A 592 48.89 2.38 -7.08
N LEU A 593 49.37 1.97 -8.26
CA LEU A 593 48.89 2.45 -9.57
C LEU A 593 47.83 1.56 -10.24
N LYS A 594 47.56 0.36 -9.71
CA LYS A 594 46.57 -0.53 -10.30
C LYS A 594 45.17 0.13 -10.34
N LEU A 595 44.43 -0.14 -11.41
CA LEU A 595 43.07 0.33 -11.58
C LEU A 595 42.15 -0.36 -10.55
N GLU A 596 41.18 0.36 -9.99
CA GLU A 596 40.15 -0.22 -9.09
C GLU A 596 39.31 -1.27 -9.79
N VAL A 597 38.97 -1.05 -11.06
CA VAL A 597 38.19 -1.96 -11.86
C VAL A 597 39.01 -2.52 -13.00
N ASP A 598 39.60 -3.70 -12.82
CA ASP A 598 40.35 -4.45 -13.85
C ASP A 598 39.74 -5.81 -14.11
N PHE A 599 38.41 -5.88 -14.11
CA PHE A 599 37.61 -7.09 -14.37
C PHE A 599 36.43 -6.75 -15.29
N LEU A 600 35.81 -7.79 -15.83
CA LEU A 600 34.60 -7.67 -16.65
C LEU A 600 33.42 -7.18 -15.80
N VAL A 601 32.77 -6.11 -16.20
CA VAL A 601 31.67 -5.47 -15.45
C VAL A 601 30.32 -5.85 -16.06
N ALA A 602 29.66 -6.83 -15.46
CA ALA A 602 28.26 -7.14 -15.70
C ALA A 602 27.34 -6.41 -14.70
N LYS A 603 26.06 -6.64 -14.76
CA LYS A 603 25.05 -5.98 -13.89
C LYS A 603 25.35 -6.15 -12.39
N LYS A 604 25.78 -7.33 -11.97
CA LYS A 604 26.10 -7.64 -10.56
C LYS A 604 27.32 -6.83 -10.09
N GLN A 605 28.39 -6.81 -10.86
CA GLN A 605 29.60 -6.06 -10.54
C GLN A 605 29.36 -4.54 -10.54
N ASN A 606 28.55 -4.06 -11.49
CA ASN A 606 28.17 -2.66 -11.55
C ASN A 606 27.40 -2.23 -10.29
N LYS A 607 26.48 -3.07 -9.83
CA LYS A 607 25.77 -2.84 -8.55
C LYS A 607 26.77 -2.78 -7.37
N GLN A 608 27.70 -3.71 -7.29
CA GLN A 608 28.74 -3.73 -6.22
C GLN A 608 29.63 -2.49 -6.23
N ILE A 609 30.05 -2.02 -7.41
CA ILE A 609 30.83 -0.79 -7.55
C ILE A 609 30.05 0.39 -7.00
N LEU A 610 28.81 0.56 -7.42
CA LEU A 610 27.95 1.67 -6.99
C LEU A 610 27.61 1.60 -5.49
N GLU A 611 27.44 0.42 -4.92
CA GLU A 611 27.23 0.23 -3.47
C GLU A 611 28.47 0.64 -2.67
N LYS A 612 29.67 0.38 -3.16
CA LYS A 612 30.88 0.90 -2.53
C LYS A 612 31.00 2.41 -2.68
N VAL A 613 30.64 2.97 -3.84
CA VAL A 613 30.66 4.42 -4.06
C VAL A 613 29.73 5.14 -3.06
N ILE A 614 28.49 4.65 -2.87
CA ILE A 614 27.56 5.31 -1.95
C ILE A 614 28.00 5.19 -0.49
N ASN A 615 28.62 4.07 -0.11
CA ASN A 615 29.10 3.85 1.25
C ASN A 615 30.32 4.71 1.61
N ILE A 616 31.16 5.09 0.64
CA ILE A 616 32.37 5.85 0.85
C ILE A 616 32.15 7.35 0.61
N HIS A 617 31.52 7.70 -0.51
CA HIS A 617 31.39 9.09 -0.97
C HIS A 617 30.00 9.71 -0.75
N GLY A 618 29.01 8.92 -0.33
CA GLY A 618 27.64 9.39 -0.10
C GLY A 618 26.82 9.59 -1.38
N ALA A 619 25.58 10.07 -1.19
CA ALA A 619 24.55 10.10 -2.23
C ALA A 619 24.86 11.07 -3.39
N THR A 620 25.41 12.26 -3.10
CA THR A 620 25.66 13.28 -4.13
C THR A 620 26.69 12.82 -5.16
N LYS A 621 27.82 12.28 -4.68
CA LYS A 621 28.85 11.77 -5.59
C LYS A 621 28.38 10.55 -6.36
N THR A 622 27.58 9.70 -5.71
CA THR A 622 26.97 8.54 -6.38
C THR A 622 26.02 8.97 -7.51
N ALA A 623 25.25 10.04 -7.34
CA ALA A 623 24.39 10.57 -8.39
C ALA A 623 25.19 11.05 -9.61
N GLU A 624 26.34 11.71 -9.41
CA GLU A 624 27.25 12.12 -10.50
C GLU A 624 27.83 10.89 -11.23
N VAL A 625 28.28 9.89 -10.47
CA VAL A 625 28.82 8.65 -11.05
C VAL A 625 27.72 7.89 -11.82
N LEU A 626 26.50 7.81 -11.31
CA LEU A 626 25.35 7.19 -11.99
C LEU A 626 25.06 7.87 -13.34
N ASP A 627 25.06 9.20 -13.38
CA ASP A 627 24.83 9.94 -14.62
C ASP A 627 25.99 9.73 -15.63
N ALA A 628 27.24 9.67 -15.17
CA ALA A 628 28.39 9.39 -16.00
C ALA A 628 28.37 7.95 -16.54
N VAL A 629 28.06 6.98 -15.69
CA VAL A 629 27.91 5.55 -16.08
C VAL A 629 26.77 5.36 -17.08
N LYS A 630 25.65 6.03 -16.88
CA LYS A 630 24.53 6.05 -17.84
C LYS A 630 24.97 6.58 -19.20
N ALA A 631 25.58 7.75 -19.24
CA ALA A 631 26.03 8.40 -20.48
C ALA A 631 27.07 7.54 -21.22
N MET A 632 28.03 6.97 -20.48
CA MET A 632 29.02 6.06 -21.04
C MET A 632 28.41 4.76 -21.55
N GLY A 633 27.50 4.16 -20.80
CA GLY A 633 26.82 2.93 -21.19
C GLY A 633 26.06 3.10 -22.51
N TYR A 634 25.28 4.15 -22.66
CA TYR A 634 24.59 4.43 -23.94
C TYR A 634 25.55 4.72 -25.09
N LYS A 635 26.61 5.51 -24.84
CA LYS A 635 27.62 5.83 -25.87
C LYS A 635 28.28 4.56 -26.43
N TYR A 636 28.70 3.65 -25.56
CA TYR A 636 29.42 2.44 -25.99
C TYR A 636 28.49 1.32 -26.45
N SER A 637 27.25 1.24 -25.98
CA SER A 637 26.22 0.38 -26.54
C SER A 637 25.91 0.73 -28.00
N THR A 638 25.80 2.03 -28.30
CA THR A 638 25.62 2.51 -29.67
C THR A 638 26.82 2.17 -30.54
N ARG A 639 28.05 2.35 -30.03
CA ARG A 639 29.28 2.02 -30.76
C ARG A 639 29.48 0.51 -30.96
N ALA A 640 29.04 -0.31 -30.01
CA ALA A 640 29.08 -1.75 -30.10
C ALA A 640 28.21 -2.30 -31.24
N ALA A 641 27.12 -1.59 -31.58
CA ALA A 641 26.18 -1.92 -32.65
C ALA A 641 25.70 -3.39 -32.58
N MET A 642 25.40 -3.87 -31.37
CA MET A 642 24.94 -5.24 -31.15
C MET A 642 23.58 -5.45 -31.76
N THR A 643 23.39 -6.53 -32.50
CA THR A 643 22.14 -6.95 -33.11
C THR A 643 21.97 -8.45 -32.97
N VAL A 644 20.75 -8.94 -33.21
CA VAL A 644 20.44 -10.37 -33.15
C VAL A 644 20.09 -10.88 -34.54
N SER A 645 20.71 -11.97 -34.94
CA SER A 645 20.40 -12.72 -36.15
C SER A 645 19.95 -14.14 -35.83
N ILE A 646 19.19 -14.76 -36.72
CA ILE A 646 18.80 -16.15 -36.58
C ILE A 646 20.06 -17.05 -36.58
N SER A 647 21.11 -16.69 -37.28
CA SER A 647 22.39 -17.40 -37.31
C SER A 647 23.12 -17.39 -35.96
N ASP A 648 22.87 -16.39 -35.09
CA ASP A 648 23.48 -16.31 -33.78
C ASP A 648 22.93 -17.35 -32.81
N MET A 649 21.79 -17.95 -33.14
CA MET A 649 21.16 -19.05 -32.38
C MET A 649 21.73 -20.39 -32.84
N THR A 650 22.92 -20.76 -32.39
CA THR A 650 23.54 -22.02 -32.76
C THR A 650 22.90 -23.19 -32.00
N VAL A 651 22.45 -24.21 -32.75
CA VAL A 651 21.91 -25.45 -32.17
C VAL A 651 23.07 -26.44 -31.93
N PRO A 652 23.20 -26.99 -30.70
CA PRO A 652 24.23 -27.98 -30.40
C PRO A 652 24.09 -29.21 -31.31
N PRO A 653 25.17 -29.70 -31.91
CA PRO A 653 25.13 -30.90 -32.74
C PRO A 653 24.78 -32.17 -31.94
N GLU A 654 25.00 -32.18 -30.64
CA GLU A 654 24.69 -33.27 -29.72
C GLU A 654 23.18 -33.41 -29.40
N LYS A 655 22.38 -32.38 -29.65
CA LYS A 655 20.94 -32.37 -29.33
C LYS A 655 20.18 -33.61 -29.83
N PRO A 656 20.29 -34.05 -31.10
CA PRO A 656 19.56 -35.24 -31.58
C PRO A 656 19.92 -36.52 -30.84
N ALA A 657 21.21 -36.68 -30.48
CA ALA A 657 21.68 -37.85 -29.77
C ALA A 657 21.16 -37.91 -28.33
N MET A 658 21.17 -36.77 -27.64
CA MET A 658 20.66 -36.63 -26.27
C MET A 658 19.16 -36.89 -26.21
N ILE A 659 18.38 -36.31 -27.10
CA ILE A 659 16.93 -36.51 -27.17
C ILE A 659 16.59 -37.99 -27.45
N LYS A 660 17.34 -38.64 -28.31
CA LYS A 660 17.17 -40.09 -28.61
C LYS A 660 17.45 -40.93 -27.39
N ALA A 661 18.55 -40.72 -26.69
CA ALA A 661 18.91 -41.43 -25.46
C ALA A 661 17.84 -41.29 -24.37
N ALA A 662 17.30 -40.08 -24.21
CA ALA A 662 16.20 -39.81 -23.29
C ALA A 662 14.91 -40.56 -23.69
N GLN A 663 14.60 -40.59 -25.00
CA GLN A 663 13.43 -41.32 -25.53
C GLN A 663 13.57 -42.82 -25.28
N ASP A 664 14.73 -43.39 -25.51
CA ASP A 664 15.01 -44.83 -25.29
C ASP A 664 14.85 -45.19 -23.79
N THR A 665 15.23 -44.28 -22.89
CA THR A 665 15.03 -44.43 -21.44
C THR A 665 13.56 -44.39 -21.07
N VAL A 666 12.80 -43.45 -21.60
CA VAL A 666 11.35 -43.31 -21.38
C VAL A 666 10.60 -44.55 -21.93
N ASP A 667 11.02 -45.06 -23.07
CA ASP A 667 10.44 -46.29 -23.63
C ASP A 667 10.72 -47.50 -22.75
N ARG A 668 11.88 -47.56 -22.11
CA ARG A 668 12.23 -48.59 -21.13
C ARG A 668 11.36 -48.50 -19.88
N ILE A 669 11.19 -47.32 -19.32
CA ILE A 669 10.30 -47.06 -18.17
C ILE A 669 8.87 -47.47 -18.53
N THR A 670 8.39 -47.10 -19.70
CA THR A 670 7.04 -47.45 -20.18
C THR A 670 6.88 -48.96 -20.33
N LYS A 671 7.91 -49.69 -20.78
CA LYS A 671 7.92 -51.16 -20.84
C LYS A 671 7.88 -51.83 -19.46
N GLN A 672 8.57 -51.25 -18.47
CA GLN A 672 8.50 -51.72 -17.07
C GLN A 672 7.08 -51.54 -16.50
N TYR A 673 6.45 -50.40 -16.74
CA TYR A 673 5.06 -50.17 -16.37
C TYR A 673 4.10 -51.20 -17.03
N LYS A 674 4.23 -51.43 -18.33
CA LYS A 674 3.42 -52.40 -19.04
C LYS A 674 3.60 -53.86 -18.52
N ARG A 675 4.73 -54.14 -17.89
CA ARG A 675 5.03 -55.44 -17.21
C ARG A 675 4.52 -55.49 -15.78
N GLY A 676 3.95 -54.38 -15.24
CA GLY A 676 3.43 -54.31 -13.89
C GLY A 676 4.49 -54.15 -12.79
N LEU A 677 5.73 -53.76 -13.14
CA LEU A 677 6.85 -53.60 -12.19
C LEU A 677 6.80 -52.30 -11.41
N ILE A 678 6.19 -51.27 -11.97
CA ILE A 678 6.05 -49.93 -11.40
C ILE A 678 4.59 -49.46 -11.50
N THR A 679 4.20 -48.54 -10.58
CA THR A 679 2.90 -47.93 -10.60
C THR A 679 2.81 -46.79 -11.63
N GLU A 680 1.62 -46.33 -11.98
CA GLU A 680 1.41 -45.19 -12.90
C GLU A 680 2.03 -43.88 -12.36
N GLU A 681 1.99 -43.69 -11.07
CA GLU A 681 2.51 -42.49 -10.43
C GLU A 681 4.04 -42.46 -10.41
N GLU A 682 4.68 -43.63 -10.19
CA GLU A 682 6.13 -43.81 -10.33
C GLU A 682 6.57 -43.63 -11.78
N ARG A 683 5.89 -44.26 -12.73
CA ARG A 683 6.16 -44.08 -14.16
C ARG A 683 6.14 -42.59 -14.54
N TYR A 684 5.08 -41.87 -14.17
CA TYR A 684 4.96 -40.45 -14.45
C TYR A 684 6.12 -39.65 -13.85
N LYS A 685 6.46 -39.92 -12.59
CA LYS A 685 7.56 -39.23 -11.90
C LYS A 685 8.90 -39.46 -12.58
N GLU A 686 9.22 -40.72 -12.88
CA GLU A 686 10.48 -41.09 -13.57
C GLU A 686 10.58 -40.50 -14.98
N VAL A 687 9.50 -40.48 -15.75
CA VAL A 687 9.46 -39.87 -17.08
C VAL A 687 9.71 -38.35 -17.01
N VAL A 688 9.04 -37.67 -16.09
CA VAL A 688 9.20 -36.23 -15.92
C VAL A 688 10.62 -35.89 -15.44
N GLU A 689 11.20 -36.71 -14.55
CA GLU A 689 12.56 -36.52 -14.05
C GLU A 689 13.59 -36.74 -15.16
N THR A 690 13.46 -37.80 -15.96
CA THR A 690 14.32 -38.08 -17.13
C THR A 690 14.34 -36.91 -18.12
N TRP A 691 13.18 -36.36 -18.46
CA TRP A 691 13.12 -35.20 -19.36
C TRP A 691 13.68 -33.93 -18.75
N LYS A 692 13.53 -33.74 -17.46
CA LYS A 692 14.10 -32.60 -16.75
C LYS A 692 15.62 -32.67 -16.70
N GLU A 693 16.19 -33.84 -16.39
CA GLU A 693 17.63 -34.06 -16.40
C GLU A 693 18.21 -33.81 -17.79
N THR A 694 17.59 -34.39 -18.84
CA THR A 694 18.00 -34.18 -20.24
C THR A 694 17.94 -32.70 -20.63
N ASP A 695 16.93 -31.97 -20.19
CA ASP A 695 16.76 -30.54 -20.45
C ASP A 695 17.85 -29.70 -19.76
N ASP A 696 18.20 -30.04 -18.52
CA ASP A 696 19.28 -29.39 -17.78
C ASP A 696 20.67 -29.69 -18.36
N GLU A 697 20.94 -30.94 -18.80
CA GLU A 697 22.17 -31.32 -19.48
C GLU A 697 22.31 -30.63 -20.84
N LEU A 698 21.24 -30.62 -21.64
CA LEU A 698 21.23 -29.92 -22.92
C LEU A 698 21.48 -28.42 -22.74
N THR A 699 20.98 -27.85 -21.69
CA THR A 699 21.20 -26.43 -21.37
C THR A 699 22.68 -26.16 -21.07
N LYS A 700 23.35 -27.03 -20.33
CA LYS A 700 24.81 -26.92 -20.06
C LYS A 700 25.62 -27.02 -21.33
N VAL A 701 25.38 -28.05 -22.15
CA VAL A 701 26.06 -28.24 -23.44
C VAL A 701 25.84 -27.06 -24.37
N LEU A 702 24.63 -26.48 -24.39
CA LEU A 702 24.32 -25.31 -25.18
C LEU A 702 25.12 -24.10 -24.75
N LEU A 703 25.16 -23.80 -23.44
CA LEU A 703 25.87 -22.63 -22.92
C LEU A 703 27.39 -22.76 -23.04
N GLU A 704 27.94 -23.94 -22.87
CA GLU A 704 29.37 -24.21 -23.06
C GLU A 704 29.79 -24.15 -24.53
N GLY A 705 28.90 -24.54 -25.45
CA GLY A 705 29.15 -24.52 -26.90
C GLY A 705 28.93 -23.14 -27.56
N LEU A 706 28.32 -22.15 -26.86
CA LEU A 706 28.17 -20.82 -27.40
C LEU A 706 29.47 -20.02 -27.34
N ASP A 707 29.78 -19.30 -28.43
CA ASP A 707 30.91 -18.38 -28.45
C ASP A 707 30.65 -17.23 -27.43
N LYS A 708 31.63 -16.95 -26.58
CA LYS A 708 31.59 -15.85 -25.60
C LYS A 708 31.41 -14.44 -26.23
N TYR A 709 31.70 -14.33 -27.52
CA TYR A 709 31.54 -13.08 -28.29
C TYR A 709 30.25 -13.06 -29.11
N ASN A 710 29.40 -14.06 -28.96
CA ASN A 710 28.08 -14.11 -29.58
C ASN A 710 27.19 -13.00 -28.95
N ASN A 711 26.47 -12.27 -29.78
CA ASN A 711 25.65 -11.17 -29.33
C ASN A 711 24.57 -11.57 -28.32
N ILE A 712 23.90 -12.71 -28.52
CA ILE A 712 22.89 -13.26 -27.62
C ILE A 712 23.51 -13.64 -26.27
N PHE A 713 24.68 -14.31 -26.32
CA PHE A 713 25.42 -14.69 -25.11
C PHE A 713 25.82 -13.44 -24.31
N MET A 714 26.39 -12.42 -24.95
CA MET A 714 26.79 -11.18 -24.31
C MET A 714 25.60 -10.44 -23.67
N MET A 715 24.42 -10.43 -24.31
CA MET A 715 23.21 -9.83 -23.74
C MET A 715 22.73 -10.52 -22.47
N ALA A 716 22.82 -11.85 -22.44
CA ALA A 716 22.41 -12.65 -21.28
C ALA A 716 23.44 -12.64 -20.16
N ASP A 717 24.73 -12.87 -20.47
CA ASP A 717 25.82 -12.92 -19.50
C ASP A 717 26.05 -11.56 -18.81
N SER A 718 25.91 -10.47 -19.55
CA SER A 718 25.96 -9.12 -18.96
C SER A 718 24.83 -8.86 -17.98
N GLY A 719 23.73 -9.62 -18.02
CA GLY A 719 22.51 -9.36 -17.26
C GLY A 719 21.69 -8.19 -17.81
N ALA A 720 22.01 -7.70 -19.02
CA ALA A 720 21.29 -6.62 -19.67
C ALA A 720 19.86 -7.05 -20.08
N ARG A 721 19.78 -8.15 -20.81
CA ARG A 721 18.50 -8.71 -21.25
C ARG A 721 18.65 -10.21 -21.55
N GLY A 722 17.62 -10.96 -21.22
CA GLY A 722 17.63 -12.40 -21.46
C GLY A 722 18.07 -13.20 -20.25
N SER A 723 17.89 -14.52 -20.34
CA SER A 723 18.31 -15.50 -19.36
C SER A 723 18.67 -16.83 -20.05
N ASP A 724 19.41 -17.68 -19.38
CA ASP A 724 19.79 -19.02 -19.87
C ASP A 724 18.56 -19.83 -20.28
N LYS A 725 17.43 -19.67 -19.55
CA LYS A 725 16.16 -20.31 -19.86
C LYS A 725 15.56 -19.83 -21.19
N GLN A 726 15.76 -18.57 -21.55
CA GLN A 726 15.30 -18.03 -22.84
C GLN A 726 16.20 -18.46 -24.00
N ILE A 727 17.51 -18.47 -23.80
CA ILE A 727 18.48 -18.99 -24.79
C ILE A 727 18.18 -20.46 -25.07
N LYS A 728 17.92 -21.25 -24.03
CA LYS A 728 17.53 -22.66 -24.15
C LYS A 728 16.31 -22.85 -25.05
N GLN A 729 15.28 -22.05 -24.88
CA GLN A 729 14.06 -22.11 -25.69
C GLN A 729 14.28 -21.66 -27.13
N LEU A 730 15.26 -20.79 -27.38
CA LEU A 730 15.61 -20.33 -28.73
C LEU A 730 16.39 -21.37 -29.54
N ALA A 731 17.39 -21.99 -28.92
CA ALA A 731 18.36 -22.86 -29.62
C ALA A 731 18.40 -24.33 -29.13
N GLY A 732 17.96 -24.59 -27.93
CA GLY A 732 17.94 -25.91 -27.33
C GLY A 732 16.59 -26.61 -27.53
N MET A 733 15.88 -26.82 -26.44
CA MET A 733 14.56 -27.43 -26.43
C MET A 733 13.64 -26.63 -25.49
N ARG A 734 12.37 -26.53 -25.83
CA ARG A 734 11.43 -25.80 -24.97
C ARG A 734 11.11 -26.55 -23.66
N GLY A 735 11.13 -27.87 -23.70
CA GLY A 735 11.00 -28.73 -22.53
C GLY A 735 9.57 -29.04 -22.12
N LEU A 736 9.38 -29.36 -20.83
CA LEU A 736 8.11 -29.74 -20.26
C LEU A 736 7.23 -28.52 -20.02
N MET A 737 5.93 -28.66 -20.34
CA MET A 737 4.93 -27.63 -20.14
C MET A 737 3.93 -28.03 -19.05
N ALA A 738 3.31 -27.03 -18.42
CA ALA A 738 2.25 -27.25 -17.44
C ALA A 738 0.87 -27.19 -18.11
N ASP A 739 -0.01 -28.07 -17.70
CA ASP A 739 -1.44 -28.06 -18.07
C ASP A 739 -2.19 -26.93 -17.35
N THR A 740 -3.43 -26.69 -17.72
CA THR A 740 -4.33 -25.70 -17.10
C THR A 740 -4.50 -25.89 -15.59
N THR A 741 -4.41 -27.13 -15.10
CA THR A 741 -4.46 -27.47 -13.67
C THR A 741 -3.14 -27.23 -12.94
N GLY A 742 -2.03 -27.05 -13.67
CA GLY A 742 -0.67 -26.91 -13.12
C GLY A 742 0.12 -28.22 -13.05
N ARG A 743 -0.44 -29.35 -13.48
CA ARG A 743 0.29 -30.60 -13.60
C ARG A 743 1.20 -30.54 -14.83
N THR A 744 2.41 -31.08 -14.74
CA THR A 744 3.35 -31.15 -15.85
C THR A 744 2.86 -32.19 -16.89
N ILE A 745 2.85 -31.80 -18.15
CA ILE A 745 2.52 -32.70 -19.25
C ILE A 745 3.74 -33.59 -19.53
N GLU A 746 3.53 -34.90 -19.62
CA GLU A 746 4.62 -35.90 -19.81
C GLU A 746 5.36 -35.77 -21.14
N LEU A 747 4.67 -35.27 -22.17
CA LEU A 747 5.26 -35.06 -23.50
C LEU A 747 6.03 -33.73 -23.50
N PRO A 748 7.35 -33.75 -23.67
CA PRO A 748 8.15 -32.54 -23.79
C PRO A 748 8.02 -31.94 -25.18
N ILE A 749 8.17 -30.62 -25.27
CA ILE A 749 8.37 -29.96 -26.54
C ILE A 749 9.84 -30.04 -26.90
N LYS A 750 10.16 -30.92 -27.86
CA LYS A 750 11.53 -31.20 -28.29
C LYS A 750 12.09 -30.14 -29.25
N SER A 751 11.20 -29.40 -29.90
CA SER A 751 11.53 -28.33 -30.84
C SER A 751 11.96 -27.07 -30.10
N ASN A 752 12.64 -26.18 -30.79
CA ASN A 752 13.00 -24.83 -30.34
C ASN A 752 12.32 -23.77 -31.20
N PHE A 753 12.45 -22.50 -30.84
CA PHE A 753 11.84 -21.41 -31.63
C PHE A 753 12.59 -21.16 -32.96
N ARG A 754 13.86 -21.50 -33.04
CA ARG A 754 14.63 -21.36 -34.30
C ARG A 754 14.12 -22.28 -35.40
N ASP A 755 13.90 -23.55 -35.07
CA ASP A 755 13.46 -24.58 -36.00
C ASP A 755 11.94 -24.55 -36.23
N GLY A 756 11.22 -23.89 -35.33
CA GLY A 756 9.75 -23.81 -35.29
C GLY A 756 9.13 -24.93 -34.48
N LEU A 757 7.89 -24.73 -34.03
CA LEU A 757 7.09 -25.67 -33.26
C LEU A 757 6.09 -26.38 -34.17
N ASP A 758 5.84 -27.67 -33.94
CA ASP A 758 4.73 -28.38 -34.53
C ASP A 758 3.37 -27.87 -33.95
N VAL A 759 2.28 -28.11 -34.69
CA VAL A 759 0.93 -27.63 -34.30
C VAL A 759 0.54 -28.12 -32.90
N LEU A 760 0.83 -29.38 -32.58
CA LEU A 760 0.57 -29.99 -31.26
C LEU A 760 1.42 -29.33 -30.17
N GLU A 761 2.70 -29.13 -30.41
CA GLU A 761 3.64 -28.46 -29.49
C GLU A 761 3.24 -27.01 -29.23
N TYR A 762 2.83 -26.30 -30.29
CA TYR A 762 2.32 -24.94 -30.16
C TYR A 762 1.05 -24.89 -29.32
N PHE A 763 0.10 -25.78 -29.54
CA PHE A 763 -1.12 -25.87 -28.77
C PHE A 763 -0.88 -26.14 -27.28
N MET A 764 0.02 -27.13 -26.97
CA MET A 764 0.40 -27.38 -25.58
C MET A 764 1.07 -26.16 -24.93
N SER A 765 1.88 -25.43 -25.66
CA SER A 765 2.53 -24.24 -25.16
C SER A 765 1.56 -23.08 -24.86
N ALA A 766 0.46 -23.00 -25.62
CA ALA A 766 -0.57 -21.99 -25.42
C ALA A 766 -1.30 -22.13 -24.07
N HIS A 767 -1.46 -23.33 -23.53
CA HIS A 767 -2.05 -23.56 -22.20
C HIS A 767 -1.26 -22.85 -21.10
N GLY A 768 0.07 -23.04 -21.08
CA GLY A 768 0.94 -22.41 -20.10
C GLY A 768 0.95 -20.87 -20.19
N ALA A 769 0.99 -20.34 -21.43
CA ALA A 769 0.95 -18.89 -21.66
C ALA A 769 -0.38 -18.26 -21.18
N ARG A 770 -1.51 -18.88 -21.53
CA ARG A 770 -2.85 -18.41 -21.09
C ARG A 770 -3.00 -18.47 -19.58
N LYS A 771 -2.55 -19.56 -18.96
CA LYS A 771 -2.55 -19.70 -17.50
C LYS A 771 -1.71 -18.61 -16.84
N GLY A 772 -0.51 -18.33 -17.34
CA GLY A 772 0.35 -17.28 -16.83
C GLY A 772 -0.30 -15.89 -16.88
N MET A 773 -0.96 -15.54 -17.99
CA MET A 773 -1.69 -14.27 -18.13
C MET A 773 -2.88 -14.17 -17.16
N SER A 774 -3.67 -15.24 -17.04
CA SER A 774 -4.82 -15.29 -16.13
C SER A 774 -4.38 -15.20 -14.66
N ASP A 775 -3.36 -15.96 -14.27
CA ASP A 775 -2.82 -15.96 -12.90
C ASP A 775 -2.24 -14.60 -12.53
N THR A 776 -1.58 -13.91 -13.45
CA THR A 776 -1.06 -12.56 -13.21
C THR A 776 -2.19 -11.57 -12.94
N ALA A 777 -3.27 -11.59 -13.72
CA ALA A 777 -4.42 -10.71 -13.53
C ALA A 777 -5.14 -10.93 -12.18
N LEU A 778 -5.29 -12.17 -11.75
CA LEU A 778 -5.91 -12.51 -10.46
C LEU A 778 -5.00 -12.19 -9.27
N ARG A 779 -3.72 -12.47 -9.39
CA ARG A 779 -2.73 -12.29 -8.32
C ARG A 779 -2.52 -10.82 -7.93
N THR A 780 -2.67 -9.89 -8.85
CA THR A 780 -2.59 -8.46 -8.56
C THR A 780 -3.63 -8.01 -7.52
N ALA A 781 -4.86 -8.52 -7.62
CA ALA A 781 -5.92 -8.23 -6.66
C ALA A 781 -5.63 -8.84 -5.28
N ASP A 782 -5.17 -10.10 -5.23
CA ASP A 782 -4.84 -10.80 -3.98
C ASP A 782 -3.66 -10.15 -3.26
N SER A 783 -2.62 -9.77 -3.99
CA SER A 783 -1.47 -9.02 -3.49
C SER A 783 -1.90 -7.67 -2.88
N GLY A 784 -2.75 -6.92 -3.57
CA GLY A 784 -3.27 -5.64 -3.08
C GLY A 784 -4.10 -5.80 -1.81
N TYR A 785 -4.92 -6.84 -1.71
CA TYR A 785 -5.70 -7.14 -0.52
C TYR A 785 -4.84 -7.60 0.66
N LEU A 786 -3.83 -8.46 0.41
CA LEU A 786 -2.88 -8.88 1.44
C LEU A 786 -2.14 -7.68 2.06
N THR A 787 -1.64 -6.78 1.21
CA THR A 787 -0.95 -5.57 1.65
C THR A 787 -1.82 -4.72 2.54
N ARG A 788 -3.06 -4.45 2.12
CA ARG A 788 -3.98 -3.68 2.93
C ARG A 788 -4.15 -4.29 4.33
N ARG A 789 -4.34 -5.61 4.42
CA ARG A 789 -4.46 -6.30 5.71
C ARG A 789 -3.20 -6.18 6.56
N LEU A 790 -2.02 -6.32 5.94
CA LEU A 790 -0.74 -6.18 6.63
C LEU A 790 -0.55 -4.75 7.16
N VAL A 791 -0.84 -3.73 6.35
CA VAL A 791 -0.77 -2.33 6.77
C VAL A 791 -1.76 -2.04 7.90
N ASP A 792 -3.01 -2.51 7.79
CA ASP A 792 -4.03 -2.29 8.83
C ASP A 792 -3.61 -2.87 10.19
N VAL A 793 -2.94 -4.04 10.20
CA VAL A 793 -2.44 -4.66 11.44
C VAL A 793 -1.18 -3.99 11.97
N SER A 794 -0.28 -3.57 11.08
CA SER A 794 1.06 -3.08 11.47
C SER A 794 1.16 -1.55 11.63
N GLN A 795 0.13 -0.78 11.26
CA GLN A 795 0.17 0.69 11.29
C GLN A 795 0.47 1.30 12.67
N HIS A 796 0.14 0.59 13.74
CA HIS A 796 0.41 1.04 15.10
C HIS A 796 1.85 0.81 15.57
N MET A 797 2.65 0.06 14.78
CA MET A 797 4.07 -0.20 15.09
C MET A 797 4.91 1.01 14.69
N ILE A 798 5.07 1.92 15.65
CA ILE A 798 5.84 3.17 15.51
C ILE A 798 6.98 3.14 16.53
N VAL A 799 8.12 3.74 16.17
CA VAL A 799 9.22 3.95 17.12
C VAL A 799 8.81 5.01 18.13
N ARG A 800 8.66 4.64 19.40
CA ARG A 800 8.13 5.52 20.46
C ARG A 800 9.21 6.12 21.36
N GLU A 801 10.28 5.39 21.62
CA GLU A 801 11.36 5.76 22.55
C GLU A 801 12.73 5.37 21.98
N SER A 802 13.79 5.98 22.48
CA SER A 802 15.16 5.68 22.06
C SER A 802 15.62 4.32 22.56
N ASP A 803 15.39 4.00 23.82
CA ASP A 803 15.78 2.74 24.45
C ASP A 803 14.75 2.29 25.51
N CYS A 804 14.19 1.09 25.35
CA CYS A 804 13.24 0.52 26.31
C CYS A 804 13.86 0.11 27.67
N CYS A 805 15.18 0.15 27.81
CA CYS A 805 15.93 -0.19 29.03
C CYS A 805 16.50 1.02 29.75
N GLU A 806 16.43 2.22 29.17
CA GLU A 806 17.00 3.43 29.73
C GLU A 806 16.34 3.79 31.08
N GLY A 807 17.16 3.98 32.13
CA GLY A 807 16.68 4.34 33.48
C GLY A 807 15.94 3.23 34.26
N LYS A 808 15.90 1.99 33.79
CA LYS A 808 15.09 0.91 34.43
C LYS A 808 15.88 -0.24 35.01
N ASN A 809 17.17 -0.18 35.20
CA ASN A 809 18.03 -1.27 35.73
C ASN A 809 17.66 -2.69 35.25
N ARG A 810 17.33 -2.83 33.97
CA ARG A 810 16.90 -4.07 33.35
C ARG A 810 17.96 -4.61 32.41
N GLU A 811 18.11 -5.93 32.38
CA GLU A 811 18.96 -6.60 31.39
C GLU A 811 18.53 -6.21 29.96
N ILE A 812 19.52 -6.05 29.09
CA ILE A 812 19.31 -5.74 27.67
C ILE A 812 18.57 -6.91 27.01
N PRO A 813 17.35 -6.70 26.50
CA PRO A 813 16.57 -7.76 25.86
C PRO A 813 17.20 -8.15 24.52
N GLY A 814 17.34 -9.44 24.24
CA GLY A 814 17.91 -9.90 23.00
C GLY A 814 17.63 -11.36 22.70
N MET A 815 17.88 -11.76 21.47
CA MET A 815 17.79 -13.13 20.97
C MET A 815 19.11 -13.56 20.36
N TRP A 816 19.41 -14.84 20.47
CA TRP A 816 20.49 -15.48 19.73
C TRP A 816 20.08 -15.67 18.27
N VAL A 817 20.93 -15.25 17.35
CA VAL A 817 20.71 -15.36 15.92
C VAL A 817 21.86 -16.12 15.29
N THR A 818 21.51 -17.08 14.41
CA THR A 818 22.43 -17.89 13.59
C THR A 818 22.14 -17.63 12.10
N ALA A 819 22.97 -18.12 11.19
CA ALA A 819 22.64 -18.16 9.77
C ALA A 819 21.30 -18.88 9.53
N PHE A 820 20.54 -18.46 8.55
CA PHE A 820 19.27 -19.11 8.19
C PHE A 820 19.50 -20.15 7.14
N MET A 821 19.34 -21.44 7.50
CA MET A 821 19.57 -22.59 6.64
C MET A 821 18.24 -23.25 6.26
N ASP A 822 18.12 -23.70 5.02
CA ASP A 822 17.07 -24.63 4.58
C ASP A 822 17.71 -25.94 4.11
N GLY A 823 17.77 -26.89 5.02
CA GLY A 823 18.56 -28.12 4.83
C GLY A 823 20.07 -27.82 4.75
N LYS A 824 20.66 -27.96 3.58
CA LYS A 824 22.09 -27.69 3.35
C LYS A 824 22.36 -26.32 2.68
N GLU A 825 21.31 -25.61 2.25
CA GLU A 825 21.43 -24.36 1.54
C GLU A 825 21.32 -23.18 2.51
N GLU A 826 22.28 -22.25 2.45
CA GLU A 826 22.24 -21.02 3.24
C GLU A 826 21.38 -20.01 2.53
N ILE A 827 20.22 -19.66 3.14
CA ILE A 827 19.28 -18.67 2.57
C ILE A 827 19.72 -17.26 2.93
N GLU A 828 20.15 -17.03 4.17
CA GLU A 828 20.56 -15.72 4.68
C GLU A 828 21.77 -15.89 5.60
N SER A 829 22.86 -15.21 5.26
CA SER A 829 24.11 -15.28 6.03
C SER A 829 23.96 -14.61 7.41
N LEU A 830 24.74 -15.08 8.39
CA LEU A 830 24.78 -14.44 9.70
C LEU A 830 25.20 -12.97 9.59
N GLN A 831 26.12 -12.64 8.67
CA GLN A 831 26.55 -11.26 8.42
C GLN A 831 25.37 -10.34 8.03
N GLU A 832 24.51 -10.77 7.12
CA GLU A 832 23.34 -10.00 6.70
C GLU A 832 22.36 -9.82 7.86
N ARG A 833 22.14 -10.89 8.63
CA ARG A 833 21.18 -10.87 9.76
C ARG A 833 21.59 -9.95 10.91
N ILE A 834 22.88 -9.80 11.18
CA ILE A 834 23.38 -8.93 12.26
C ILE A 834 23.61 -7.48 11.81
N THR A 835 23.74 -7.23 10.50
CA THR A 835 23.99 -5.89 9.96
C THR A 835 22.82 -4.94 10.32
N GLY A 836 23.16 -3.76 10.84
CA GLY A 836 22.18 -2.75 11.26
C GLY A 836 21.48 -3.05 12.59
N ARG A 837 21.82 -4.13 13.30
CA ARG A 837 21.27 -4.46 14.62
C ARG A 837 22.15 -3.97 15.75
N PHE A 838 21.58 -3.85 16.95
CA PHE A 838 22.33 -3.54 18.16
C PHE A 838 22.73 -4.83 18.87
N SER A 839 24.02 -4.93 19.21
CA SER A 839 24.54 -6.07 19.96
C SER A 839 24.08 -5.99 21.42
N CYS A 840 23.75 -7.13 22.03
CA CYS A 840 23.49 -7.21 23.46
C CYS A 840 24.79 -7.35 24.26
N ASN A 841 25.76 -8.10 23.72
CA ASN A 841 27.02 -8.40 24.36
C ASN A 841 28.18 -7.68 23.64
N THR A 842 29.27 -7.47 24.31
CA THR A 842 30.52 -7.00 23.68
C THR A 842 31.10 -8.16 22.87
N ILE A 843 31.48 -7.87 21.61
CA ILE A 843 32.09 -8.85 20.69
C ILE A 843 33.57 -8.48 20.55
N CYS A 844 34.45 -9.42 20.81
CA CYS A 844 35.89 -9.24 20.78
C CYS A 844 36.58 -10.10 19.71
N ASP A 845 37.79 -9.75 19.36
CA ASP A 845 38.73 -10.54 18.55
C ASP A 845 39.53 -11.52 19.43
N LYS A 846 40.27 -12.45 18.82
CA LYS A 846 41.19 -13.38 19.48
C LYS A 846 42.21 -12.71 20.43
N ASP A 847 42.61 -11.49 20.06
CA ASP A 847 43.56 -10.67 20.84
C ASP A 847 42.88 -9.84 21.95
N GLY A 848 41.58 -10.02 22.21
CA GLY A 848 40.81 -9.29 23.21
C GLY A 848 40.40 -7.87 22.79
N ASN A 849 40.68 -7.46 21.54
CA ASN A 849 40.28 -6.15 21.06
C ASN A 849 38.77 -6.10 20.80
N VAL A 850 38.12 -5.05 21.25
CA VAL A 850 36.67 -4.88 21.10
C VAL A 850 36.31 -4.48 19.67
N ILE A 851 35.61 -5.35 18.93
CA ILE A 851 35.04 -5.08 17.61
C ILE A 851 33.73 -4.28 17.75
N VAL A 852 32.82 -4.75 18.62
CA VAL A 852 31.52 -4.10 18.88
C VAL A 852 31.26 -4.08 20.38
N LYS A 853 31.02 -2.90 20.95
CA LYS A 853 30.61 -2.75 22.35
C LYS A 853 29.15 -3.16 22.54
N ALA A 854 28.79 -3.63 23.73
CA ALA A 854 27.40 -3.89 24.10
C ALA A 854 26.53 -2.65 23.87
N ASN A 855 25.31 -2.87 23.43
CA ASN A 855 24.31 -1.82 23.11
C ASN A 855 24.73 -0.81 22.03
N HIS A 856 25.65 -1.20 21.13
CA HIS A 856 26.05 -0.41 19.96
C HIS A 856 25.61 -1.08 18.67
N MET A 857 25.41 -0.27 17.63
CA MET A 857 24.98 -0.74 16.32
C MET A 857 26.12 -1.45 15.58
N ILE A 858 25.81 -2.57 14.97
CA ILE A 858 26.69 -3.36 14.10
C ILE A 858 26.56 -2.80 12.68
N THR A 859 27.49 -1.96 12.27
CA THR A 859 27.55 -1.43 10.91
C THR A 859 27.99 -2.52 9.92
N PRO A 860 27.74 -2.39 8.60
CA PRO A 860 28.18 -3.38 7.60
C PRO A 860 29.68 -3.71 7.69
N LYS A 861 30.53 -2.72 7.94
CA LYS A 861 31.98 -2.91 8.13
C LYS A 861 32.28 -3.74 9.37
N ARG A 862 31.66 -3.42 10.52
CA ARG A 862 31.82 -4.18 11.74
C ARG A 862 31.24 -5.60 11.63
N ALA A 863 30.15 -5.80 10.89
CA ALA A 863 29.59 -7.13 10.63
C ALA A 863 30.60 -8.01 9.86
N ALA A 864 31.27 -7.48 8.86
CA ALA A 864 32.34 -8.18 8.14
C ALA A 864 33.54 -8.50 9.06
N GLU A 865 33.95 -7.58 9.94
CA GLU A 865 35.00 -7.80 10.94
C GLU A 865 34.61 -8.88 11.96
N VAL A 866 33.35 -8.91 12.43
CA VAL A 866 32.81 -9.96 13.32
C VAL A 866 32.89 -11.32 12.67
N MET A 867 32.55 -11.45 11.39
CA MET A 867 32.62 -12.72 10.67
C MET A 867 34.06 -13.17 10.39
N SER A 868 35.00 -12.24 10.17
CA SER A 868 36.37 -12.56 9.81
C SER A 868 37.28 -12.83 11.02
N ARG A 869 37.10 -12.11 12.13
CA ARG A 869 38.00 -12.09 13.28
C ARG A 869 37.32 -12.35 14.63
N GLY A 870 36.00 -12.20 14.70
CA GLY A 870 35.24 -12.34 15.95
C GLY A 870 35.32 -13.76 16.51
N VAL A 871 35.43 -13.86 17.85
CA VAL A 871 35.40 -15.12 18.57
C VAL A 871 34.34 -15.12 19.66
N ASP A 872 33.82 -16.30 19.97
CA ASP A 872 32.91 -16.51 21.09
C ASP A 872 33.67 -16.58 22.45
N GLU A 873 32.95 -16.76 23.53
CA GLU A 873 33.54 -16.86 24.89
C GLU A 873 34.54 -18.03 25.03
N ASN A 874 34.50 -18.99 24.11
CA ASN A 874 35.37 -20.18 24.09
C ASN A 874 36.53 -20.04 23.11
N GLY A 875 36.68 -18.90 22.40
CA GLY A 875 37.74 -18.65 21.43
C GLY A 875 37.48 -19.28 20.04
N ASN A 876 36.28 -19.79 19.78
CA ASN A 876 35.91 -20.32 18.48
C ASN A 876 35.32 -19.22 17.57
N PRO A 877 35.36 -19.39 16.23
CA PRO A 877 34.66 -18.47 15.31
C PRO A 877 33.18 -18.34 15.67
N ILE A 878 32.65 -17.13 15.52
CA ILE A 878 31.28 -16.82 15.89
C ILE A 878 30.28 -17.47 14.94
N GLU A 879 29.47 -18.41 15.43
CA GLU A 879 28.33 -18.99 14.72
C GLU A 879 26.98 -18.38 15.13
N LYS A 880 26.92 -17.73 16.29
CA LYS A 880 25.70 -17.10 16.84
C LYS A 880 26.03 -15.79 17.55
N VAL A 881 25.18 -14.80 17.37
CA VAL A 881 25.31 -13.48 18.01
C VAL A 881 24.01 -13.15 18.75
N LYS A 882 24.12 -12.60 19.97
CA LYS A 882 22.96 -12.10 20.72
C LYS A 882 22.70 -10.66 20.32
N ILE A 883 21.61 -10.41 19.62
CA ILE A 883 21.22 -9.09 19.13
C ILE A 883 19.88 -8.63 19.71
N ARG A 884 19.68 -7.33 19.80
CA ARG A 884 18.38 -6.73 20.12
C ARG A 884 17.43 -6.88 18.94
N THR A 885 16.19 -7.28 19.25
CA THR A 885 15.17 -7.50 18.23
C THR A 885 13.84 -6.86 18.62
N VAL A 886 12.98 -6.64 17.66
CA VAL A 886 11.61 -6.17 17.88
C VAL A 886 10.80 -7.16 18.71
N LEU A 887 11.07 -8.46 18.57
CA LEU A 887 10.37 -9.53 19.30
C LEU A 887 10.66 -9.51 20.81
N SER A 888 11.83 -9.03 21.21
CA SER A 888 12.23 -8.92 22.61
C SER A 888 12.05 -7.51 23.20
N CYS A 889 11.54 -6.56 22.42
CA CYS A 889 11.35 -5.19 22.86
C CYS A 889 10.32 -5.10 24.01
N ARG A 890 10.64 -4.30 25.03
CA ARG A 890 9.81 -4.10 26.24
C ARG A 890 9.07 -2.76 26.25
N SER A 891 9.00 -2.07 25.12
CA SER A 891 8.20 -0.85 24.94
C SER A 891 6.71 -1.16 25.11
N HIS A 892 5.96 -0.30 25.79
CA HIS A 892 4.55 -0.54 26.09
C HIS A 892 3.67 -0.54 24.82
N MET A 893 3.89 0.41 23.91
CA MET A 893 3.19 0.49 22.62
C MET A 893 4.20 0.81 21.52
N GLY A 894 4.23 0.03 20.47
CA GLY A 894 5.22 0.17 19.40
C GLY A 894 6.56 -0.48 19.76
N VAL A 895 7.66 0.11 19.32
CA VAL A 895 9.04 -0.39 19.51
C VAL A 895 9.99 0.74 19.88
N CYS A 896 11.15 0.41 20.49
CA CYS A 896 12.21 1.39 20.69
C CYS A 896 13.21 1.39 19.53
N ALA A 897 13.93 2.49 19.34
CA ALA A 897 14.90 2.67 18.26
C ALA A 897 16.02 1.62 18.29
N LYS A 898 16.59 1.31 19.43
CA LYS A 898 17.67 0.33 19.56
C LYS A 898 17.22 -1.11 19.29
N CYS A 899 15.98 -1.50 19.67
CA CYS A 899 15.46 -2.83 19.34
C CYS A 899 15.09 -2.99 17.88
N TYR A 900 14.71 -1.92 17.22
CA TYR A 900 14.49 -1.91 15.77
C TYR A 900 15.82 -1.95 14.99
N GLY A 901 16.75 -1.06 15.32
CA GLY A 901 18.07 -1.00 14.71
C GLY A 901 18.22 0.13 13.68
N ALA A 902 18.90 -0.15 12.59
CA ALA A 902 19.17 0.82 11.54
C ALA A 902 17.94 1.06 10.63
N ASN A 903 17.80 2.29 10.17
CA ASN A 903 16.99 2.60 9.00
C ASN A 903 17.82 2.25 7.76
N MET A 904 17.38 1.24 7.02
CA MET A 904 18.12 0.71 5.85
C MET A 904 18.28 1.73 4.72
N ALA A 905 17.36 2.70 4.62
CA ALA A 905 17.44 3.73 3.59
C ALA A 905 18.51 4.80 3.87
N THR A 906 18.86 5.03 5.14
CA THR A 906 19.86 6.03 5.53
C THR A 906 21.14 5.41 6.08
N GLY A 907 21.12 4.12 6.45
CA GLY A 907 22.22 3.43 7.12
C GLY A 907 22.46 3.86 8.56
N GLN A 908 21.67 4.78 9.10
CA GLN A 908 21.76 5.29 10.46
C GLN A 908 20.71 4.65 11.38
N ALA A 909 20.87 4.82 12.70
CA ALA A 909 19.85 4.36 13.64
C ALA A 909 18.50 5.05 13.35
N VAL A 910 17.42 4.29 13.48
CA VAL A 910 16.05 4.78 13.26
C VAL A 910 15.73 5.91 14.24
N GLN A 911 14.99 6.91 13.78
CA GLN A 911 14.54 8.02 14.62
C GLN A 911 13.21 7.71 15.31
N VAL A 912 12.98 8.36 16.46
CA VAL A 912 11.69 8.28 17.15
C VAL A 912 10.61 8.93 16.30
N GLY A 913 9.46 8.27 16.19
CA GLY A 913 8.32 8.71 15.37
C GLY A 913 8.21 8.01 14.00
N GLU A 914 9.20 7.22 13.60
CA GLU A 914 9.16 6.51 12.31
C GLU A 914 8.17 5.34 12.33
N ALA A 915 7.28 5.27 11.31
CA ALA A 915 6.25 4.24 11.17
C ALA A 915 6.82 2.95 10.56
N VAL A 916 7.60 2.23 11.33
CA VAL A 916 8.34 1.03 10.89
C VAL A 916 7.43 -0.13 10.47
N GLY A 917 6.22 -0.21 11.02
CA GLY A 917 5.25 -1.24 10.64
C GLY A 917 4.76 -1.08 9.20
N ILE A 918 4.48 0.13 8.75
CA ILE A 918 4.10 0.44 7.37
C ILE A 918 5.27 0.17 6.43
N ILE A 919 6.49 0.57 6.83
CA ILE A 919 7.71 0.32 6.05
C ILE A 919 7.92 -1.19 5.87
N ALA A 920 7.70 -2.00 6.91
CA ALA A 920 7.84 -3.45 6.81
C ALA A 920 6.75 -4.12 5.94
N ALA A 921 5.53 -3.58 5.93
CA ALA A 921 4.42 -4.13 5.15
C ALA A 921 4.54 -3.83 3.64
N SER A 922 5.10 -2.66 3.26
CA SER A 922 5.16 -2.18 1.89
C SER A 922 6.04 -3.02 0.94
N PRO A 923 7.27 -3.46 1.29
CA PRO A 923 8.11 -4.28 0.41
C PRO A 923 7.55 -5.66 0.10
N SER A 924 6.75 -6.24 0.99
CA SER A 924 6.09 -7.54 0.79
C SER A 924 5.20 -7.56 -0.46
N VAL A 925 4.70 -6.40 -0.87
CA VAL A 925 3.86 -6.21 -2.07
C VAL A 925 4.65 -6.29 -3.35
N SER A 926 5.78 -5.59 -3.39
CA SER A 926 6.64 -5.57 -4.58
C SER A 926 7.11 -6.97 -4.94
N LEU A 927 7.43 -7.78 -3.94
CA LEU A 927 7.81 -9.18 -4.10
C LEU A 927 6.65 -10.06 -4.63
N VAL A 928 5.46 -9.95 -4.05
CA VAL A 928 4.28 -10.73 -4.49
C VAL A 928 3.81 -10.33 -5.89
N HIS A 929 3.99 -9.06 -6.27
CA HIS A 929 3.62 -8.55 -7.59
C HIS A 929 4.56 -9.00 -8.70
N SER A 930 5.86 -9.18 -8.39
CA SER A 930 6.90 -9.52 -9.36
C SER A 930 7.17 -11.02 -9.54
N LEU A 931 6.65 -11.89 -8.66
CA LEU A 931 6.97 -13.32 -8.68
C LEU A 931 5.88 -14.17 -9.32
N PRO A 932 6.24 -15.02 -10.29
CA PRO A 932 5.29 -15.92 -10.98
C PRO A 932 4.79 -17.10 -10.15
N CYS A 933 5.27 -17.34 -8.93
CA CYS A 933 4.91 -18.51 -8.12
C CYS A 933 4.62 -18.17 -6.66
N VAL A 934 3.50 -18.69 -6.14
CA VAL A 934 3.06 -18.59 -4.74
C VAL A 934 4.00 -19.30 -3.75
N LEU A 935 4.94 -20.09 -4.24
CA LEU A 935 5.95 -20.80 -3.44
C LEU A 935 7.12 -19.91 -2.98
N SER A 936 7.26 -18.70 -3.51
CA SER A 936 8.41 -17.84 -3.24
C SER A 936 8.15 -16.70 -2.27
N ILE A 937 7.15 -16.79 -1.40
CA ILE A 937 7.12 -16.01 -0.15
C ILE A 937 8.23 -16.48 0.82
N GLN A 938 9.14 -17.33 0.35
CA GLN A 938 10.36 -17.71 1.08
C GLN A 938 11.47 -16.66 1.03
N VAL A 939 11.35 -15.62 0.22
CA VAL A 939 12.37 -14.59 0.15
C VAL A 939 12.11 -13.53 1.21
N VAL A 940 12.74 -13.73 2.31
CA VAL A 940 13.63 -12.78 3.00
C VAL A 940 13.05 -11.39 3.22
N LEU A 941 12.33 -11.24 4.28
CA LEU A 941 12.35 -9.99 5.04
C LEU A 941 13.54 -10.07 6.01
N PRO A 942 14.55 -9.21 5.91
CA PRO A 942 15.68 -9.20 6.85
C PRO A 942 15.29 -8.65 8.23
N VAL A 943 14.00 -8.65 8.56
CA VAL A 943 13.48 -8.20 9.83
C VAL A 943 12.97 -9.41 10.63
N PRO A 944 13.36 -9.59 11.88
CA PRO A 944 12.94 -10.75 12.69
C PRO A 944 11.42 -10.86 12.95
N ILE A 945 10.61 -9.91 12.52
CA ILE A 945 9.15 -10.01 12.45
C ILE A 945 8.71 -11.11 11.46
N SER A 946 9.59 -11.50 10.53
CA SER A 946 9.27 -12.39 9.42
C SER A 946 8.85 -13.80 9.84
N HIS A 947 9.33 -14.32 10.97
CA HIS A 947 9.02 -15.71 11.35
C HIS A 947 7.55 -15.90 11.79
N ARG A 948 6.95 -14.93 12.46
CA ARG A 948 5.51 -15.03 12.84
C ARG A 948 4.60 -14.58 11.69
N VAL A 949 4.96 -13.53 10.96
CA VAL A 949 4.24 -13.09 9.75
C VAL A 949 4.35 -14.15 8.64
N PHE A 950 5.49 -14.83 8.53
CA PHE A 950 5.71 -15.91 7.58
C PHE A 950 4.91 -17.19 7.92
N LEU A 951 4.83 -17.56 9.19
CA LEU A 951 3.97 -18.67 9.64
C LEU A 951 2.48 -18.33 9.46
N VAL A 952 2.10 -17.09 9.65
CA VAL A 952 0.75 -16.60 9.36
C VAL A 952 0.47 -16.60 7.87
N SER A 953 1.40 -16.18 7.00
CA SER A 953 1.20 -16.22 5.55
C SER A 953 1.20 -17.65 4.98
N LYS A 954 2.03 -18.56 5.51
CA LYS A 954 1.98 -20.00 5.17
C LYS A 954 0.68 -20.67 5.66
N LYS A 955 0.15 -20.29 6.80
CA LYS A 955 -1.17 -20.72 7.27
C LYS A 955 -2.29 -20.12 6.43
N PHE A 956 -2.18 -18.87 6.00
CA PHE A 956 -3.17 -18.24 5.10
C PHE A 956 -3.21 -18.91 3.73
N SER A 957 -2.07 -19.26 3.12
CA SER A 957 -2.06 -19.93 1.81
C SER A 957 -2.54 -21.39 1.87
N ARG A 958 -2.42 -22.06 3.02
CA ARG A 958 -2.99 -23.40 3.24
C ARG A 958 -4.47 -23.40 3.65
N GLN A 959 -4.99 -22.29 4.22
CA GLN A 959 -6.39 -22.19 4.64
C GLN A 959 -7.34 -21.71 3.55
N GLU A 960 -6.87 -21.07 2.49
CA GLU A 960 -7.71 -20.73 1.33
C GLU A 960 -8.23 -21.97 0.59
N ASN A 961 -7.66 -23.15 0.83
CA ASN A 961 -8.18 -24.42 0.33
C ASN A 961 -9.20 -25.12 1.26
N ARG A 962 -9.54 -24.51 2.39
CA ARG A 962 -10.65 -24.96 3.25
C ARG A 962 -11.60 -23.79 3.49
N ARG A 963 -12.69 -23.79 2.77
CA ARG A 963 -13.87 -22.97 3.06
C ARG A 963 -14.40 -23.38 4.43
N ASP A 964 -14.60 -22.39 5.31
CA ASP A 964 -15.16 -22.46 6.67
C ASP A 964 -14.17 -22.54 7.82
N LEU A 965 -13.76 -21.33 8.30
CA LEU A 965 -13.48 -21.08 9.72
C LEU A 965 -13.28 -19.55 9.97
N PRO A 966 -13.81 -18.99 11.04
CA PRO A 966 -13.79 -17.54 11.30
C PRO A 966 -12.42 -17.06 11.74
N LEU A 967 -11.90 -16.11 11.01
CA LEU A 967 -10.52 -15.56 11.07
C LEU A 967 -10.26 -14.52 12.17
N SER A 968 -11.17 -14.32 13.12
CA SER A 968 -11.08 -13.17 14.03
C SER A 968 -10.43 -13.40 15.40
N GLN A 969 -10.10 -14.64 15.77
CA GLN A 969 -9.68 -14.91 17.17
C GLN A 969 -8.22 -15.28 17.43
N ASN A 970 -7.38 -15.49 16.40
CA ASN A 970 -5.99 -15.94 16.60
C ASN A 970 -4.89 -14.94 16.22
N LEU A 971 -5.23 -13.67 16.00
CA LEU A 971 -4.27 -12.64 15.59
C LEU A 971 -3.80 -11.71 16.74
N VAL A 972 -4.21 -11.97 17.97
CA VAL A 972 -3.90 -11.14 19.15
C VAL A 972 -3.12 -11.91 20.21
N ALA A 973 -2.46 -12.97 19.85
CA ALA A 973 -1.55 -13.66 20.80
C ALA A 973 -0.11 -13.62 20.28
#